data_4c1ff8b7f643fc9ade21631311e752a0
#
_entry.id   4c1ff8b7f643fc9ade21631311e752a0
#
_cell.length_a   1.000
_cell.length_b   1.000
_cell.length_c   1.000
_cell.angle_alpha   90.00
_cell.angle_beta   90.00
_cell.angle_gamma   90.00
#
_symmetry.space_group_name_H-M   'P 1'
#
loop_
_entity.id
_entity.type
_entity.pdbx_description
1 polymer ?
#
loop_
_entity_poly.entity_id
_entity_poly.type
_entity_poly.pdbx_seq_one_letter_code
_entity_poly.pdbx_strand_id
1 'polypeptide(L)'
;MNKHYLALDYDKVLAILETFVQSEDAKELALALQPETSLKAAERLLRETLDAHMLLAKYGGPSFGGLVNVNNKMYIASTGGVLSMGELLSVGSTLRAIRGLSDWYSSCEGVDTSLSSYFYSMTPQKYLEERIFTSILSEDRMADNASSELKDIRRKLRQQEMKIRVQLDRIIHSSHYSTILQDAIVTMRNGRYVVPVKREHKADVAGIVQDTSDSGATVFIEPMSVVEANNEIRVLLGKEREEIERILADLSDQAGAIYSETKQSYESGIYLDLVFAKAQMAYSMKAAAPHLNDTGIIDLKNARHPLIDPRKVVQTDIRLGEEFDTLVITGPNTGGKTVSIKTLGLMSLMAASGLMLPANDQSKMCIFEKVFADIGDEQSIEQSLSTFSSHMTNIVDILEQADEHSLVLIDELGAGTDPVEGAALAMAIIERLHLQGAKLAATTHYAELKAYALQTPRVANAACEFDVNTLSPTYRLIIGAPGRSNAFAISERLGLSADVVERARELVSEENARFEEVVETLEQSRAALETEREEAAAQTREAREAREEAEKVKSSVEAMRDAELEKARAEAEKILDKARREAAFFMDDLEKLKKERKRAADLSQVSADAKRTIRKHEDALYDITRPIAAEEEDDDYELPRDLVVGDSVLVKDLGPAMVSELPKNGKVEVTAGLIKTRVDIGRIRLDDQKRAQKAQNAERKQERRRTGGSHSSTFQTKASGRVETSVDLRGMTQEEAIMTLDRFLDLQLRYGVDSFTVIHGKGTGALRKAVKRYLDNNKRVKSHRLGAYGEGEDGVTIVNLK
;
A
#
# COMPACT_ATOMS: atom_id res chain seq x y z
N MET A 1 11.64 8.48 -28.48
CA MET A 1 12.31 7.89 -27.29
C MET A 1 13.67 7.37 -27.69
N ASN A 2 14.69 7.41 -26.83
CA ASN A 2 16.06 6.94 -27.13
C ASN A 2 16.05 5.40 -27.35
N LYS A 3 16.83 4.89 -28.34
CA LYS A 3 16.94 3.45 -28.65
C LYS A 3 17.33 2.60 -27.43
N HIS A 4 18.22 3.12 -26.58
CA HIS A 4 18.70 2.45 -25.39
C HIS A 4 17.62 2.35 -24.29
N TYR A 5 16.73 3.34 -24.18
CA TYR A 5 15.62 3.32 -23.22
C TYR A 5 14.54 2.32 -23.64
N LEU A 6 14.32 2.17 -24.94
CA LEU A 6 13.42 1.13 -25.49
C LEU A 6 13.97 -0.27 -25.26
N ALA A 7 15.27 -0.48 -25.43
CA ALA A 7 15.93 -1.77 -25.15
C ALA A 7 15.80 -2.15 -23.66
N LEU A 8 15.65 -1.17 -22.76
CA LEU A 8 15.40 -1.37 -21.33
C LEU A 8 13.92 -1.46 -20.96
N ASP A 9 13.01 -1.45 -21.92
CA ASP A 9 11.56 -1.47 -21.69
C ASP A 9 11.02 -0.27 -20.86
N TYR A 10 11.68 0.89 -20.94
CA TYR A 10 11.28 2.08 -20.18
C TYR A 10 9.91 2.60 -20.64
N ASP A 11 9.59 2.49 -21.92
CA ASP A 11 8.27 2.77 -22.48
C ASP A 11 7.15 1.98 -21.80
N LYS A 12 7.41 0.72 -21.42
CA LYS A 12 6.44 -0.11 -20.70
C LYS A 12 6.21 0.39 -19.26
N VAL A 13 7.24 0.93 -18.62
CA VAL A 13 7.09 1.57 -17.30
C VAL A 13 6.25 2.84 -17.41
N LEU A 14 6.47 3.64 -18.44
CA LEU A 14 5.65 4.82 -18.69
C LEU A 14 4.20 4.46 -19.04
N ALA A 15 3.96 3.39 -19.77
CA ALA A 15 2.61 2.86 -20.01
C ALA A 15 1.92 2.42 -18.72
N ILE A 16 2.64 1.85 -17.75
CA ILE A 16 2.09 1.58 -16.41
C ILE A 16 1.77 2.89 -15.70
N LEU A 17 2.68 3.88 -15.72
CA LEU A 17 2.46 5.19 -15.10
C LEU A 17 1.20 5.87 -15.64
N GLU A 18 1.00 5.82 -16.98
CA GLU A 18 -0.18 6.35 -17.64
C GLU A 18 -1.49 5.83 -17.05
N THR A 19 -1.53 4.57 -16.61
CA THR A 19 -2.75 3.97 -16.03
C THR A 19 -3.18 4.61 -14.70
N PHE A 20 -2.30 5.32 -14.02
CA PHE A 20 -2.58 6.01 -12.76
C PHE A 20 -2.96 7.47 -12.96
N VAL A 21 -2.78 8.02 -14.16
CA VAL A 21 -3.11 9.39 -14.51
C VAL A 21 -4.59 9.52 -14.82
N GLN A 22 -5.22 10.62 -14.36
CA GLN A 22 -6.67 10.83 -14.54
C GLN A 22 -7.02 11.75 -15.71
N SER A 23 -6.17 12.72 -16.06
CA SER A 23 -6.40 13.71 -17.11
C SER A 23 -5.64 13.36 -18.39
N GLU A 24 -6.23 13.68 -19.56
CA GLU A 24 -5.62 13.32 -20.86
C GLU A 24 -4.27 14.01 -21.10
N ASP A 25 -4.16 15.33 -20.84
CA ASP A 25 -2.89 16.04 -21.03
C ASP A 25 -1.78 15.52 -20.09
N ALA A 26 -2.12 15.05 -18.87
CA ALA A 26 -1.14 14.44 -17.99
C ALA A 26 -0.73 13.03 -18.44
N LYS A 27 -1.57 12.28 -19.16
CA LYS A 27 -1.18 11.03 -19.82
C LYS A 27 -0.10 11.28 -20.87
N GLU A 28 -0.26 12.33 -21.69
CA GLU A 28 0.76 12.72 -22.65
C GLU A 28 2.07 13.07 -21.96
N LEU A 29 2.03 13.81 -20.84
CA LEU A 29 3.21 14.11 -20.04
C LEU A 29 3.85 12.84 -19.45
N ALA A 30 3.06 11.88 -18.99
CA ALA A 30 3.55 10.62 -18.46
C ALA A 30 4.31 9.80 -19.52
N LEU A 31 3.75 9.69 -20.72
CA LEU A 31 4.38 8.99 -21.85
C LEU A 31 5.59 9.74 -22.43
N ALA A 32 5.64 11.06 -22.28
CA ALA A 32 6.75 11.91 -22.71
C ALA A 32 7.85 12.07 -21.65
N LEU A 33 7.70 11.47 -20.46
CA LEU A 33 8.64 11.62 -19.35
C LEU A 33 10.04 11.15 -19.74
N GLN A 34 11.03 12.04 -19.55
CA GLN A 34 12.43 11.76 -19.84
C GLN A 34 13.24 11.72 -18.54
N PRO A 35 14.25 10.85 -18.46
CA PRO A 35 15.20 10.85 -17.34
C PRO A 35 16.01 12.13 -17.30
N GLU A 36 16.18 12.71 -16.13
CA GLU A 36 17.06 13.85 -15.89
C GLU A 36 18.54 13.41 -15.84
N THR A 37 19.42 14.26 -16.30
CA THR A 37 20.87 14.02 -16.29
C THR A 37 21.57 14.68 -15.10
N SER A 38 20.87 15.51 -14.35
CA SER A 38 21.37 16.25 -13.21
C SER A 38 20.85 15.68 -11.90
N LEU A 39 21.74 15.38 -10.95
CA LEU A 39 21.39 14.93 -9.60
C LEU A 39 20.36 15.88 -8.95
N LYS A 40 20.60 17.19 -9.00
CA LYS A 40 19.71 18.19 -8.40
C LYS A 40 18.29 18.17 -9.00
N ALA A 41 18.17 17.96 -10.30
CA ALA A 41 16.87 17.88 -10.96
C ALA A 41 16.15 16.58 -10.58
N ALA A 42 16.85 15.44 -10.61
CA ALA A 42 16.32 14.15 -10.20
C ALA A 42 15.88 14.14 -8.71
N GLU A 43 16.68 14.73 -7.82
CA GLU A 43 16.32 14.87 -6.39
C GLU A 43 15.05 15.70 -6.18
N ARG A 44 14.89 16.79 -6.96
CA ARG A 44 13.66 17.60 -6.92
C ARG A 44 12.45 16.77 -7.32
N LEU A 45 12.52 16.08 -8.46
CA LEU A 45 11.43 15.24 -8.94
C LEU A 45 11.09 14.11 -7.97
N LEU A 46 12.12 13.46 -7.41
CA LEU A 46 11.92 12.38 -6.42
C LEU A 46 11.30 12.91 -5.13
N ARG A 47 11.70 14.11 -4.67
CA ARG A 47 11.11 14.76 -3.50
C ARG A 47 9.65 15.09 -3.72
N GLU A 48 9.28 15.63 -4.90
CA GLU A 48 7.89 15.89 -5.25
C GLU A 48 7.05 14.60 -5.22
N THR A 49 7.59 13.50 -5.76
CA THR A 49 6.94 12.17 -5.70
C THR A 49 6.81 11.66 -4.26
N LEU A 50 7.84 11.84 -3.44
CA LEU A 50 7.83 11.43 -2.03
C LEU A 50 6.82 12.23 -1.21
N ASP A 51 6.72 13.54 -1.44
CA ASP A 51 5.74 14.40 -0.80
C ASP A 51 4.32 14.03 -1.21
N ALA A 52 4.06 13.75 -2.48
CA ALA A 52 2.78 13.22 -2.94
C ALA A 52 2.45 11.86 -2.30
N HIS A 53 3.45 10.97 -2.20
CA HIS A 53 3.30 9.67 -1.56
C HIS A 53 2.93 9.80 -0.06
N MET A 54 3.53 10.72 0.65
CA MET A 54 3.21 11.05 2.04
C MET A 54 1.79 11.65 2.18
N LEU A 55 1.42 12.58 1.28
CA LEU A 55 0.09 13.17 1.27
C LEU A 55 -1.00 12.12 0.99
N LEU A 56 -0.76 11.21 0.03
CA LEU A 56 -1.65 10.08 -0.24
C LEU A 56 -1.88 9.20 1.00
N ALA A 57 -0.80 8.89 1.74
CA ALA A 57 -0.88 8.06 2.95
C ALA A 57 -1.71 8.71 4.06
N LYS A 58 -1.59 10.03 4.22
CA LYS A 58 -2.14 10.74 5.37
C LYS A 58 -3.55 11.27 5.11
N TYR A 59 -3.84 11.73 3.90
CA TYR A 59 -5.08 12.45 3.58
C TYR A 59 -5.89 11.82 2.44
N GLY A 60 -5.40 10.74 1.82
CA GLY A 60 -5.94 10.22 0.57
C GLY A 60 -5.56 11.09 -0.63
N GLY A 61 -5.93 10.64 -1.83
CA GLY A 61 -5.60 11.36 -3.06
C GLY A 61 -6.61 12.45 -3.42
N PRO A 62 -6.15 13.57 -4.01
CA PRO A 62 -7.05 14.52 -4.65
C PRO A 62 -7.68 13.91 -5.91
N SER A 63 -8.79 14.49 -6.36
CA SER A 63 -9.41 14.11 -7.64
C SER A 63 -9.01 15.07 -8.74
N PHE A 64 -8.42 14.54 -9.82
CA PHE A 64 -8.09 15.30 -11.03
C PHE A 64 -9.18 15.13 -12.11
N GLY A 65 -10.22 14.38 -11.82
CA GLY A 65 -11.35 14.22 -12.71
C GLY A 65 -12.05 15.54 -13.01
N GLY A 66 -12.30 15.79 -14.30
CA GLY A 66 -12.91 17.04 -14.77
C GLY A 66 -11.92 18.12 -15.20
N LEU A 67 -10.61 17.92 -15.03
CA LEU A 67 -9.59 18.74 -15.69
C LEU A 67 -9.57 18.43 -17.20
N VAL A 68 -10.16 19.32 -17.96
CA VAL A 68 -10.23 19.26 -19.43
C VAL A 68 -9.47 20.43 -19.99
N ASN A 69 -8.76 20.23 -21.11
CA ASN A 69 -8.04 21.32 -21.77
C ASN A 69 -9.03 22.32 -22.36
N VAL A 70 -9.14 23.46 -21.72
CA VAL A 70 -10.00 24.58 -22.14
C VAL A 70 -9.21 25.79 -22.60
N ASN A 71 -7.88 25.71 -22.70
CA ASN A 71 -7.01 26.84 -23.01
C ASN A 71 -7.38 27.52 -24.31
N ASN A 72 -7.58 26.77 -25.40
CA ASN A 72 -7.96 27.34 -26.69
C ASN A 72 -9.34 27.98 -26.64
N LYS A 73 -10.31 27.35 -25.96
CA LYS A 73 -11.68 27.90 -25.83
C LYS A 73 -11.66 29.22 -25.06
N MET A 74 -10.97 29.27 -23.93
CA MET A 74 -10.86 30.50 -23.13
C MET A 74 -10.01 31.59 -23.82
N TYR A 75 -9.02 31.21 -24.63
CA TYR A 75 -8.30 32.15 -25.45
C TYR A 75 -9.24 32.80 -26.48
N ILE A 76 -10.07 32.04 -27.19
CA ILE A 76 -11.10 32.54 -28.11
C ILE A 76 -12.03 33.51 -27.38
N ALA A 77 -12.52 33.12 -26.18
CA ALA A 77 -13.36 33.99 -25.36
C ALA A 77 -12.63 35.30 -24.95
N SER A 78 -11.35 35.23 -24.59
CA SER A 78 -10.53 36.42 -24.23
C SER A 78 -10.33 37.41 -25.39
N THR A 79 -10.51 36.95 -26.63
CA THR A 79 -10.47 37.77 -27.84
C THR A 79 -11.85 38.21 -28.34
N GLY A 80 -12.89 38.03 -27.57
CA GLY A 80 -14.28 38.43 -27.83
C GLY A 80 -15.11 37.38 -28.58
N GLY A 81 -14.63 36.14 -28.71
CA GLY A 81 -15.41 35.01 -29.22
C GLY A 81 -16.42 34.50 -28.24
N VAL A 82 -17.58 34.02 -28.73
CA VAL A 82 -18.65 33.45 -27.92
C VAL A 82 -18.54 31.92 -27.92
N LEU A 83 -18.50 31.33 -26.73
CA LEU A 83 -18.44 29.91 -26.55
C LEU A 83 -19.84 29.29 -26.58
N SER A 84 -19.95 28.07 -27.08
CA SER A 84 -21.16 27.26 -27.03
C SER A 84 -21.45 26.78 -25.59
N MET A 85 -22.67 26.28 -25.37
CA MET A 85 -23.05 25.68 -24.05
C MET A 85 -22.13 24.54 -23.65
N GLY A 86 -21.76 23.65 -24.57
CA GLY A 86 -20.85 22.52 -24.30
C GLY A 86 -19.43 22.95 -23.94
N GLU A 87 -18.92 24.01 -24.62
CA GLU A 87 -17.62 24.55 -24.29
C GLU A 87 -17.60 25.24 -22.92
N LEU A 88 -18.64 26.01 -22.58
CA LEU A 88 -18.80 26.60 -21.25
C LEU A 88 -18.95 25.55 -20.14
N LEU A 89 -19.64 24.46 -20.39
CA LEU A 89 -19.71 23.32 -19.45
C LEU A 89 -18.33 22.70 -19.23
N SER A 90 -17.51 22.59 -20.29
CA SER A 90 -16.12 22.13 -20.16
C SER A 90 -15.30 23.10 -19.30
N VAL A 91 -15.45 24.41 -19.52
CA VAL A 91 -14.82 25.45 -18.67
C VAL A 91 -15.27 25.30 -17.22
N GLY A 92 -16.58 25.19 -16.98
CA GLY A 92 -17.16 24.99 -15.65
C GLY A 92 -16.60 23.74 -14.94
N SER A 93 -16.45 22.63 -15.70
CA SER A 93 -15.85 21.39 -15.18
C SER A 93 -14.41 21.60 -14.72
N THR A 94 -13.59 22.26 -15.54
CA THR A 94 -12.20 22.56 -15.20
C THR A 94 -12.09 23.50 -13.99
N LEU A 95 -12.94 24.56 -13.92
CA LEU A 95 -12.97 25.45 -12.76
C LEU A 95 -13.37 24.71 -11.47
N ARG A 96 -14.32 23.78 -11.57
CA ARG A 96 -14.73 22.91 -10.44
C ARG A 96 -13.59 22.02 -9.99
N ALA A 97 -12.85 21.40 -10.93
CA ALA A 97 -11.71 20.56 -10.61
C ALA A 97 -10.60 21.37 -9.92
N ILE A 98 -10.25 22.56 -10.44
CA ILE A 98 -9.28 23.47 -9.83
C ILE A 98 -9.69 23.85 -8.41
N ARG A 99 -10.94 24.20 -8.19
CA ARG A 99 -11.46 24.48 -6.83
C ARG A 99 -11.37 23.27 -5.93
N GLY A 100 -11.75 22.09 -6.42
CA GLY A 100 -11.66 20.84 -5.69
C GLY A 100 -10.24 20.51 -5.24
N LEU A 101 -9.23 20.73 -6.08
CA LEU A 101 -7.81 20.56 -5.75
C LEU A 101 -7.35 21.55 -4.67
N SER A 102 -7.73 22.84 -4.81
CA SER A 102 -7.42 23.88 -3.82
C SER A 102 -8.06 23.61 -2.46
N ASP A 103 -9.35 23.21 -2.46
CA ASP A 103 -10.10 22.86 -1.24
C ASP A 103 -9.49 21.63 -0.55
N TRP A 104 -9.12 20.60 -1.34
CA TRP A 104 -8.47 19.39 -0.82
C TRP A 104 -7.16 19.73 -0.13
N TYR A 105 -6.28 20.50 -0.78
CA TYR A 105 -4.99 20.87 -0.19
C TYR A 105 -5.15 21.76 1.06
N SER A 106 -6.14 22.64 1.06
CA SER A 106 -6.48 23.47 2.23
C SER A 106 -6.93 22.63 3.44
N SER A 107 -7.48 21.43 3.21
CA SER A 107 -7.84 20.48 4.25
C SER A 107 -6.64 19.71 4.83
N CYS A 108 -5.47 19.76 4.17
CA CYS A 108 -4.22 19.16 4.63
C CYS A 108 -3.53 20.07 5.65
N GLU A 109 -4.05 20.12 6.88
CA GLU A 109 -3.60 21.05 7.91
C GLU A 109 -2.11 20.90 8.27
N GLY A 110 -1.39 22.03 8.24
CA GLY A 110 -0.02 22.17 8.78
C GLY A 110 1.06 21.42 7.97
N VAL A 111 0.80 21.08 6.72
CA VAL A 111 1.75 20.39 5.86
C VAL A 111 2.31 21.36 4.83
N ASP A 112 3.61 21.65 4.91
CA ASP A 112 4.37 22.35 3.89
C ASP A 112 5.25 21.36 3.13
N THR A 113 5.06 21.27 1.82
CA THR A 113 5.72 20.31 0.93
C THR A 113 6.31 21.02 -0.30
N SER A 114 7.13 20.31 -1.06
CA SER A 114 7.59 20.80 -2.38
C SER A 114 6.44 21.07 -3.35
N LEU A 115 5.26 20.51 -3.11
CA LEU A 115 4.07 20.67 -3.94
C LEU A 115 3.22 21.89 -3.55
N SER A 116 3.46 22.52 -2.41
CA SER A 116 2.67 23.64 -1.87
C SER A 116 2.53 24.78 -2.87
N SER A 117 3.62 25.12 -3.58
CA SER A 117 3.63 26.20 -4.56
C SER A 117 2.66 25.98 -5.73
N TYR A 118 2.49 24.75 -6.18
CA TYR A 118 1.55 24.41 -7.26
C TYR A 118 0.08 24.57 -6.78
N PHE A 119 -0.25 24.13 -5.59
CA PHE A 119 -1.59 24.29 -5.02
C PHE A 119 -1.92 25.76 -4.73
N TYR A 120 -0.97 26.52 -4.18
CA TYR A 120 -1.17 27.95 -3.90
C TYR A 120 -1.23 28.82 -5.17
N SER A 121 -0.68 28.36 -6.29
CA SER A 121 -0.82 29.05 -7.58
C SER A 121 -2.21 28.90 -8.21
N MET A 122 -3.03 27.99 -7.71
CA MET A 122 -4.39 27.79 -8.20
C MET A 122 -5.32 28.91 -7.75
N THR A 123 -6.12 29.41 -8.66
CA THR A 123 -7.08 30.50 -8.41
C THR A 123 -8.51 29.98 -8.64
N PRO A 124 -9.20 29.51 -7.59
CA PRO A 124 -10.58 29.04 -7.69
C PRO A 124 -11.54 30.15 -8.15
N GLN A 125 -12.39 29.88 -9.12
CA GLN A 125 -13.37 30.81 -9.69
C GLN A 125 -14.82 30.33 -9.45
N LYS A 126 -15.16 30.18 -8.18
CA LYS A 126 -16.43 29.57 -7.73
C LYS A 126 -17.65 30.28 -8.32
N TYR A 127 -17.62 31.63 -8.38
CA TYR A 127 -18.78 32.39 -8.87
C TYR A 127 -19.10 32.03 -10.33
N LEU A 128 -18.09 32.01 -11.21
CA LEU A 128 -18.31 31.67 -12.62
C LEU A 128 -18.67 30.20 -12.80
N GLU A 129 -18.01 29.30 -12.06
CA GLU A 129 -18.37 27.87 -12.03
C GLU A 129 -19.86 27.68 -11.72
N GLU A 130 -20.33 28.21 -10.60
CA GLU A 130 -21.73 28.08 -10.18
C GLU A 130 -22.68 28.72 -11.21
N ARG A 131 -22.32 29.86 -11.76
CA ARG A 131 -23.11 30.54 -12.75
C ARG A 131 -23.27 29.74 -14.04
N ILE A 132 -22.19 29.11 -14.53
CA ILE A 132 -22.24 28.22 -15.71
C ILE A 132 -23.21 27.07 -15.45
N PHE A 133 -23.04 26.31 -14.37
CA PHE A 133 -23.85 25.14 -14.08
C PHE A 133 -25.30 25.45 -13.68
N THR A 134 -25.58 26.63 -13.18
CA THR A 134 -26.97 27.08 -12.93
C THR A 134 -27.67 27.58 -14.18
N SER A 135 -26.89 28.10 -15.17
CA SER A 135 -27.45 28.62 -16.42
C SER A 135 -27.56 27.57 -17.52
N ILE A 136 -26.64 26.60 -17.56
CA ILE A 136 -26.55 25.58 -18.63
C ILE A 136 -26.78 24.19 -18.01
N LEU A 137 -27.82 23.48 -18.48
CA LEU A 137 -28.17 22.15 -18.01
C LEU A 137 -27.51 21.03 -18.81
N SER A 138 -27.36 21.23 -20.13
CA SER A 138 -26.71 20.30 -21.06
C SER A 138 -26.20 21.08 -22.29
N GLU A 139 -25.49 20.42 -23.18
CA GLU A 139 -24.89 21.04 -24.37
C GLU A 139 -25.91 21.72 -25.30
N ASP A 140 -27.18 21.30 -25.22
CA ASP A 140 -28.28 21.76 -26.05
C ASP A 140 -29.37 22.51 -25.26
N ARG A 141 -29.24 22.59 -23.92
CA ARG A 141 -30.31 23.09 -23.05
C ARG A 141 -29.84 24.08 -22.00
N MET A 142 -30.31 25.33 -22.14
CA MET A 142 -30.19 26.37 -21.14
C MET A 142 -31.34 26.31 -20.11
N ALA A 143 -31.03 26.58 -18.85
CA ALA A 143 -32.01 26.61 -17.74
C ALA A 143 -33.01 27.75 -17.95
N ASP A 144 -34.27 27.53 -17.56
CA ASP A 144 -35.30 28.56 -17.64
C ASP A 144 -34.98 29.80 -16.80
N ASN A 145 -34.26 29.62 -15.73
CA ASN A 145 -33.87 30.65 -14.77
C ASN A 145 -32.44 31.21 -15.02
N ALA A 146 -31.86 30.92 -16.16
CA ALA A 146 -30.53 31.46 -16.52
C ALA A 146 -30.56 33.02 -16.57
N SER A 147 -31.68 33.62 -16.95
CA SER A 147 -32.00 35.01 -16.72
C SER A 147 -33.45 35.24 -16.40
N SER A 148 -33.81 36.40 -15.86
CA SER A 148 -35.21 36.79 -15.62
C SER A 148 -35.94 36.96 -16.93
N GLU A 149 -35.28 37.47 -17.97
CA GLU A 149 -35.85 37.69 -19.30
C GLU A 149 -36.14 36.35 -19.99
N LEU A 150 -35.21 35.40 -20.00
CA LEU A 150 -35.43 34.06 -20.56
C LEU A 150 -36.60 33.35 -19.91
N LYS A 151 -36.70 33.44 -18.58
CA LYS A 151 -37.81 32.88 -17.81
C LYS A 151 -39.14 33.46 -18.23
N ASP A 152 -39.23 34.79 -18.44
CA ASP A 152 -40.45 35.48 -18.88
C ASP A 152 -40.80 35.14 -20.30
N ILE A 153 -39.85 35.08 -21.26
CA ILE A 153 -40.05 34.64 -22.64
C ILE A 153 -40.63 33.23 -22.68
N ARG A 154 -40.00 32.27 -21.98
CA ARG A 154 -40.46 30.87 -21.95
C ARG A 154 -41.83 30.71 -21.27
N ARG A 155 -42.13 31.52 -20.24
CA ARG A 155 -43.45 31.57 -19.65
C ARG A 155 -44.49 32.02 -20.67
N LYS A 156 -44.21 33.10 -21.44
CA LYS A 156 -45.11 33.61 -22.51
C LYS A 156 -45.27 32.58 -23.62
N LEU A 157 -44.20 31.91 -24.04
CA LEU A 157 -44.27 30.81 -25.03
C LEU A 157 -45.24 29.74 -24.61
N ARG A 158 -45.11 29.21 -23.40
CA ARG A 158 -46.01 28.21 -22.82
C ARG A 158 -47.47 28.70 -22.77
N GLN A 159 -47.67 29.97 -22.46
CA GLN A 159 -49.03 30.57 -22.45
C GLN A 159 -49.65 30.62 -23.85
N GLN A 160 -48.87 31.01 -24.88
CA GLN A 160 -49.37 31.06 -26.27
C GLN A 160 -49.59 29.64 -26.82
N GLU A 161 -48.72 28.71 -26.56
CA GLU A 161 -48.91 27.28 -26.94
C GLU A 161 -50.16 26.70 -26.32
N MET A 162 -50.44 26.98 -25.02
CA MET A 162 -51.66 26.54 -24.34
C MET A 162 -52.89 27.18 -24.95
N LYS A 163 -52.84 28.48 -25.30
CA LYS A 163 -53.91 29.18 -25.96
C LYS A 163 -54.25 28.57 -27.34
N ILE A 164 -53.21 28.27 -28.14
CA ILE A 164 -53.37 27.59 -29.42
C ILE A 164 -53.99 26.21 -29.24
N ARG A 165 -53.46 25.41 -28.29
CA ARG A 165 -53.96 24.05 -28.01
C ARG A 165 -55.46 24.10 -27.69
N VAL A 166 -55.89 24.96 -26.79
CA VAL A 166 -57.32 25.12 -26.43
C VAL A 166 -58.17 25.52 -27.61
N GLN A 167 -57.69 26.40 -28.50
CA GLN A 167 -58.44 26.81 -29.68
C GLN A 167 -58.46 25.69 -30.73
N LEU A 168 -57.38 24.99 -30.98
CA LEU A 168 -57.37 23.88 -31.94
C LEU A 168 -58.16 22.67 -31.45
N ASP A 169 -58.11 22.37 -30.12
CA ASP A 169 -58.96 21.33 -29.51
C ASP A 169 -60.43 21.59 -29.75
N ARG A 170 -60.91 22.84 -29.71
CA ARG A 170 -62.23 23.20 -30.05
C ARG A 170 -62.59 22.93 -31.54
N ILE A 171 -61.65 23.12 -32.44
CA ILE A 171 -61.77 22.86 -33.86
C ILE A 171 -61.84 21.35 -34.11
N ILE A 172 -60.87 20.56 -33.62
CA ILE A 172 -60.80 19.11 -33.91
C ILE A 172 -61.96 18.32 -33.29
N HIS A 173 -62.53 18.81 -32.19
CA HIS A 173 -63.70 18.16 -31.51
C HIS A 173 -65.01 18.74 -31.92
N SER A 174 -65.06 19.70 -32.82
CA SER A 174 -66.34 20.27 -33.35
C SER A 174 -67.01 19.33 -34.35
N SER A 175 -68.25 19.08 -34.17
CA SER A 175 -69.05 18.31 -35.14
C SER A 175 -69.09 18.93 -36.54
N HIS A 176 -68.95 20.24 -36.67
CA HIS A 176 -68.88 20.93 -37.96
C HIS A 176 -67.60 20.56 -38.74
N TYR A 177 -66.46 20.45 -38.03
CA TYR A 177 -65.14 20.15 -38.68
C TYR A 177 -64.84 18.65 -38.81
N SER A 178 -65.62 17.77 -38.22
CA SER A 178 -65.40 16.32 -38.27
C SER A 178 -65.41 15.71 -39.68
N THR A 179 -66.17 16.27 -40.63
CA THR A 179 -66.17 15.83 -42.03
C THR A 179 -65.14 16.55 -42.93
N ILE A 180 -64.68 17.70 -42.47
CA ILE A 180 -63.76 18.61 -43.19
C ILE A 180 -62.29 18.20 -42.94
N LEU A 181 -61.96 17.82 -41.70
CA LEU A 181 -60.64 17.42 -41.36
C LEU A 181 -60.32 16.04 -41.95
N GLN A 182 -59.03 15.86 -42.38
CA GLN A 182 -58.49 14.55 -42.78
C GLN A 182 -58.36 13.63 -41.59
N ASP A 183 -57.79 14.18 -40.52
CA ASP A 183 -57.61 13.56 -39.21
C ASP A 183 -57.91 14.58 -38.10
N ALA A 184 -58.46 14.14 -36.99
CA ALA A 184 -58.77 15.02 -35.85
C ALA A 184 -57.53 15.20 -34.95
N ILE A 185 -56.46 15.72 -35.53
CA ILE A 185 -55.17 15.94 -34.89
C ILE A 185 -54.65 17.36 -35.11
N VAL A 186 -53.85 17.82 -34.18
CA VAL A 186 -53.02 19.04 -34.33
C VAL A 186 -51.63 18.63 -34.71
N THR A 187 -51.06 19.28 -35.72
CA THR A 187 -49.71 19.02 -36.16
C THR A 187 -48.93 20.34 -36.34
N MET A 188 -47.63 20.26 -36.52
CA MET A 188 -46.76 21.41 -36.85
C MET A 188 -46.31 21.31 -38.30
N ARG A 189 -46.39 22.44 -39.03
CA ARG A 189 -45.77 22.62 -40.35
C ARG A 189 -45.12 23.99 -40.41
N ASN A 190 -43.88 24.06 -40.88
CA ASN A 190 -43.10 25.30 -40.96
C ASN A 190 -43.00 26.06 -39.62
N GLY A 191 -42.99 25.32 -38.49
CA GLY A 191 -42.97 25.91 -37.16
C GLY A 191 -44.28 26.52 -36.68
N ARG A 192 -45.45 26.17 -37.32
CA ARG A 192 -46.79 26.67 -37.00
C ARG A 192 -47.69 25.51 -36.65
N TYR A 193 -48.57 25.74 -35.71
CA TYR A 193 -49.62 24.77 -35.37
C TYR A 193 -50.75 24.86 -36.42
N VAL A 194 -51.05 23.72 -37.05
CA VAL A 194 -51.99 23.58 -38.15
C VAL A 194 -52.93 22.40 -37.96
N VAL A 195 -54.02 22.35 -38.68
CA VAL A 195 -54.93 21.21 -38.80
C VAL A 195 -54.88 20.62 -40.19
N PRO A 196 -54.89 19.26 -40.37
CA PRO A 196 -54.95 18.62 -41.66
C PRO A 196 -56.37 18.66 -42.21
N VAL A 197 -56.58 19.32 -43.34
CA VAL A 197 -57.85 19.50 -44.00
C VAL A 197 -57.87 18.73 -45.33
N LYS A 198 -58.98 18.02 -45.64
CA LYS A 198 -59.14 17.41 -46.94
C LYS A 198 -59.08 18.50 -48.07
N ARG A 199 -58.43 18.22 -49.17
CA ARG A 199 -58.20 19.20 -50.24
C ARG A 199 -59.48 19.78 -50.70
N GLU A 200 -60.58 18.98 -50.80
CA GLU A 200 -61.93 19.38 -51.28
C GLU A 200 -62.59 20.40 -50.35
N HIS A 201 -62.26 20.39 -49.09
CA HIS A 201 -62.82 21.28 -48.04
C HIS A 201 -61.83 22.43 -47.68
N LYS A 202 -60.82 22.73 -48.54
CA LYS A 202 -59.82 23.81 -48.28
C LYS A 202 -60.52 25.18 -48.05
N ALA A 203 -61.65 25.45 -48.77
CA ALA A 203 -62.39 26.74 -48.71
C ALA A 203 -63.27 26.82 -47.41
N ASP A 204 -63.55 25.71 -46.79
CA ASP A 204 -64.47 25.65 -45.64
C ASP A 204 -63.83 25.97 -44.31
N VAL A 205 -62.43 25.98 -44.25
CA VAL A 205 -61.62 26.38 -43.11
C VAL A 205 -61.02 27.77 -43.35
N ALA A 206 -61.51 28.75 -42.63
CA ALA A 206 -60.89 30.09 -42.66
C ALA A 206 -59.48 30.05 -42.04
N GLY A 207 -58.49 30.18 -42.88
CA GLY A 207 -57.11 30.08 -42.44
C GLY A 207 -56.06 30.24 -43.57
N ILE A 208 -54.80 30.14 -43.20
CA ILE A 208 -53.67 30.23 -44.11
C ILE A 208 -53.12 28.83 -44.41
N VAL A 209 -52.95 28.48 -45.68
CA VAL A 209 -52.28 27.23 -46.09
C VAL A 209 -50.80 27.33 -45.79
N GLN A 210 -50.32 26.42 -44.94
CA GLN A 210 -48.89 26.37 -44.58
C GLN A 210 -48.15 25.28 -45.35
N ASP A 211 -48.81 24.17 -45.73
CA ASP A 211 -48.20 23.06 -46.41
C ASP A 211 -49.25 22.17 -47.11
N THR A 212 -48.85 21.28 -48.01
CA THR A 212 -49.67 20.31 -48.69
C THR A 212 -48.96 18.96 -48.65
N SER A 213 -49.68 17.84 -48.39
CA SER A 213 -49.09 16.51 -48.41
C SER A 213 -48.54 16.15 -49.78
N ASP A 214 -47.56 15.25 -49.88
CA ASP A 214 -46.96 14.80 -51.13
C ASP A 214 -47.97 14.23 -52.14
N SER A 215 -49.03 13.59 -51.66
CA SER A 215 -50.13 13.09 -52.48
C SER A 215 -51.08 14.22 -52.96
N GLY A 216 -50.97 15.40 -52.40
CA GLY A 216 -51.87 16.53 -52.66
C GLY A 216 -53.29 16.37 -52.07
N ALA A 217 -53.59 15.29 -51.33
CA ALA A 217 -54.91 14.98 -50.79
C ALA A 217 -55.20 15.76 -49.47
N THR A 218 -54.21 16.19 -48.75
CA THR A 218 -54.34 16.90 -47.47
C THR A 218 -53.68 18.25 -47.55
N VAL A 219 -54.37 19.28 -47.12
CA VAL A 219 -53.84 20.65 -46.98
C VAL A 219 -53.73 20.98 -45.50
N PHE A 220 -52.52 21.40 -45.10
CA PHE A 220 -52.29 21.81 -43.71
C PHE A 220 -52.59 23.28 -43.56
N ILE A 221 -53.69 23.59 -42.88
CA ILE A 221 -54.22 24.93 -42.71
C ILE A 221 -53.97 25.43 -41.28
N GLU A 222 -53.39 26.60 -41.17
CA GLU A 222 -53.34 27.39 -39.95
C GLU A 222 -54.68 28.14 -39.79
N PRO A 223 -55.54 27.77 -38.84
CA PRO A 223 -56.80 28.43 -38.64
C PRO A 223 -56.64 29.89 -38.25
N MET A 224 -57.47 30.81 -38.79
CA MET A 224 -57.34 32.23 -38.52
C MET A 224 -57.37 32.59 -37.04
N SER A 225 -58.06 31.77 -36.22
CA SER A 225 -58.13 31.92 -34.77
C SER A 225 -56.81 31.75 -34.07
N VAL A 226 -55.79 31.08 -34.67
CA VAL A 226 -54.49 30.83 -34.05
C VAL A 226 -53.34 31.54 -34.74
N VAL A 227 -53.59 32.24 -35.85
CA VAL A 227 -52.55 32.95 -36.64
C VAL A 227 -51.77 33.95 -35.76
N GLU A 228 -52.46 34.77 -34.99
CA GLU A 228 -51.84 35.76 -34.11
C GLU A 228 -50.95 35.11 -33.04
N ALA A 229 -51.45 34.05 -32.42
CA ALA A 229 -50.68 33.30 -31.40
C ALA A 229 -49.47 32.57 -32.01
N ASN A 230 -49.58 31.98 -33.22
CA ASN A 230 -48.44 31.40 -33.93
C ASN A 230 -47.40 32.47 -34.34
N ASN A 231 -47.83 33.67 -34.72
CA ASN A 231 -46.92 34.78 -34.98
C ASN A 231 -46.20 35.23 -33.74
N GLU A 232 -46.92 35.33 -32.60
CA GLU A 232 -46.29 35.69 -31.33
C GLU A 232 -45.30 34.62 -30.86
N ILE A 233 -45.59 33.33 -31.03
CA ILE A 233 -44.63 32.25 -30.76
C ILE A 233 -43.35 32.45 -31.58
N ARG A 234 -43.45 32.74 -32.85
CA ARG A 234 -42.29 32.97 -33.74
C ARG A 234 -41.42 34.13 -33.25
N VAL A 235 -42.10 35.24 -32.87
CA VAL A 235 -41.40 36.42 -32.31
C VAL A 235 -40.71 36.05 -30.98
N LEU A 236 -41.41 35.32 -30.09
CA LEU A 236 -40.87 34.87 -28.82
C LEU A 236 -39.69 33.92 -29.00
N LEU A 237 -39.73 32.98 -29.96
CA LEU A 237 -38.62 32.08 -30.27
C LEU A 237 -37.37 32.84 -30.80
N GLY A 238 -37.61 33.91 -31.57
CA GLY A 238 -36.55 34.82 -31.95
C GLY A 238 -35.88 35.47 -30.74
N LYS A 239 -36.72 36.06 -29.88
CA LYS A 239 -36.24 36.66 -28.61
C LYS A 239 -35.53 35.66 -27.66
N GLU A 240 -36.03 34.42 -27.60
CA GLU A 240 -35.38 33.38 -26.84
C GLU A 240 -33.98 33.11 -27.33
N ARG A 241 -33.81 33.03 -28.64
CA ARG A 241 -32.48 32.82 -29.26
C ARG A 241 -31.54 34.00 -29.00
N GLU A 242 -32.00 35.23 -29.20
CA GLU A 242 -31.22 36.45 -28.90
C GLU A 242 -30.80 36.51 -27.43
N GLU A 243 -31.69 36.16 -26.51
CA GLU A 243 -31.39 36.15 -25.08
C GLU A 243 -30.42 35.04 -24.70
N ILE A 244 -30.54 33.85 -25.28
CA ILE A 244 -29.55 32.75 -25.11
C ILE A 244 -28.17 33.19 -25.61
N GLU A 245 -28.08 33.80 -26.80
CA GLU A 245 -26.85 34.31 -27.36
C GLU A 245 -26.23 35.39 -26.45
N ARG A 246 -27.03 36.27 -25.89
CA ARG A 246 -26.58 37.30 -24.94
C ARG A 246 -26.02 36.68 -23.66
N ILE A 247 -26.69 35.63 -23.11
CA ILE A 247 -26.21 34.94 -21.90
C ILE A 247 -24.90 34.20 -22.19
N LEU A 248 -24.79 33.54 -23.34
CA LEU A 248 -23.55 32.87 -23.76
C LEU A 248 -22.40 33.84 -23.93
N ALA A 249 -22.64 35.02 -24.56
CA ALA A 249 -21.64 36.08 -24.73
C ALA A 249 -21.16 36.57 -23.34
N ASP A 250 -22.06 36.88 -22.41
CA ASP A 250 -21.71 37.35 -21.08
C ASP A 250 -20.93 36.30 -20.25
N LEU A 251 -21.27 35.03 -20.33
CA LEU A 251 -20.49 33.94 -19.71
C LEU A 251 -19.14 33.77 -20.38
N SER A 252 -19.07 33.94 -21.69
CA SER A 252 -17.81 33.86 -22.46
C SER A 252 -16.86 35.00 -22.11
N ASP A 253 -17.37 36.21 -22.02
CA ASP A 253 -16.59 37.40 -21.63
C ASP A 253 -15.97 37.21 -20.23
N GLN A 254 -16.77 36.68 -19.28
CA GLN A 254 -16.28 36.37 -17.94
C GLN A 254 -15.23 35.25 -17.94
N ALA A 255 -15.41 34.19 -18.74
CA ALA A 255 -14.41 33.14 -18.93
C ALA A 255 -13.12 33.67 -19.55
N GLY A 256 -13.25 34.53 -20.58
CA GLY A 256 -12.12 35.19 -21.23
C GLY A 256 -11.31 36.08 -20.29
N ALA A 257 -12.00 36.78 -19.37
CA ALA A 257 -11.36 37.68 -18.40
C ALA A 257 -10.41 36.96 -17.43
N ILE A 258 -10.68 35.65 -17.12
CA ILE A 258 -9.86 34.82 -16.20
C ILE A 258 -8.97 33.82 -16.93
N TYR A 259 -8.76 33.98 -18.24
CA TYR A 259 -7.98 33.03 -19.07
C TYR A 259 -6.58 32.75 -18.50
N SER A 260 -5.85 33.79 -18.14
CA SER A 260 -4.45 33.67 -17.67
C SER A 260 -4.34 32.86 -16.36
N GLU A 261 -5.19 33.19 -15.40
CA GLU A 261 -5.23 32.51 -14.07
C GLU A 261 -5.69 31.06 -14.21
N THR A 262 -6.69 30.82 -15.06
CA THR A 262 -7.20 29.47 -15.30
C THR A 262 -6.17 28.62 -16.02
N LYS A 263 -5.44 29.17 -17.01
CA LYS A 263 -4.37 28.48 -17.71
C LYS A 263 -3.27 28.03 -16.73
N GLN A 264 -2.77 28.93 -15.88
CA GLN A 264 -1.75 28.62 -14.88
C GLN A 264 -2.24 27.56 -13.90
N SER A 265 -3.47 27.69 -13.39
CA SER A 265 -4.08 26.73 -12.49
C SER A 265 -4.24 25.34 -13.13
N TYR A 266 -4.62 25.31 -14.41
CA TYR A 266 -4.74 24.10 -15.19
C TYR A 266 -3.39 23.40 -15.37
N GLU A 267 -2.35 24.14 -15.79
CA GLU A 267 -0.99 23.60 -15.95
C GLU A 267 -0.45 23.02 -14.65
N SER A 268 -0.67 23.71 -13.54
CA SER A 268 -0.33 23.19 -12.20
C SER A 268 -1.11 21.91 -11.85
N GLY A 269 -2.40 21.86 -12.18
CA GLY A 269 -3.25 20.69 -11.97
C GLY A 269 -2.80 19.47 -12.75
N ILE A 270 -2.46 19.64 -14.03
CA ILE A 270 -1.94 18.59 -14.92
C ILE A 270 -0.59 18.05 -14.40
N TYR A 271 0.29 18.95 -13.97
CA TYR A 271 1.57 18.53 -13.39
C TYR A 271 1.38 17.76 -12.08
N LEU A 272 0.50 18.22 -11.19
CA LEU A 272 0.17 17.50 -9.96
C LEU A 272 -0.44 16.13 -10.23
N ASP A 273 -1.31 15.98 -11.22
CA ASP A 273 -1.87 14.68 -11.62
C ASP A 273 -0.74 13.68 -11.94
N LEU A 274 0.26 14.11 -12.75
CA LEU A 274 1.45 13.28 -13.03
C LEU A 274 2.23 12.92 -11.76
N VAL A 275 2.47 13.88 -10.85
CA VAL A 275 3.23 13.64 -9.62
C VAL A 275 2.48 12.68 -8.68
N PHE A 276 1.17 12.85 -8.54
CA PHE A 276 0.34 11.93 -7.75
C PHE A 276 0.23 10.54 -8.41
N ALA A 277 0.23 10.47 -9.74
CA ALA A 277 0.29 9.19 -10.47
C ALA A 277 1.60 8.43 -10.20
N LYS A 278 2.76 9.13 -10.18
CA LYS A 278 4.05 8.55 -9.77
C LYS A 278 3.98 7.98 -8.35
N ALA A 279 3.37 8.70 -7.43
CA ALA A 279 3.19 8.25 -6.05
C ALA A 279 2.23 7.04 -5.92
N GLN A 280 1.13 7.01 -6.67
CA GLN A 280 0.21 5.86 -6.72
C GLN A 280 0.89 4.61 -7.32
N MET A 281 1.66 4.79 -8.40
CA MET A 281 2.47 3.72 -8.97
C MET A 281 3.47 3.17 -7.96
N ALA A 282 4.11 4.04 -7.14
CA ALA A 282 5.02 3.62 -6.08
C ALA A 282 4.33 2.72 -5.05
N TYR A 283 3.10 3.05 -4.64
CA TYR A 283 2.30 2.17 -3.78
C TYR A 283 2.03 0.81 -4.42
N SER A 284 1.63 0.78 -5.69
CA SER A 284 1.32 -0.46 -6.40
C SER A 284 2.52 -1.39 -6.49
N MET A 285 3.72 -0.84 -6.65
CA MET A 285 4.99 -1.58 -6.76
C MET A 285 5.65 -1.82 -5.39
N LYS A 286 5.10 -1.30 -4.28
CA LYS A 286 5.76 -1.28 -2.97
C LYS A 286 7.18 -0.70 -3.10
N ALA A 287 7.29 0.42 -3.79
CA ALA A 287 8.53 1.11 -4.08
C ALA A 287 8.95 2.01 -2.91
N ALA A 288 10.25 2.26 -2.79
CA ALA A 288 10.82 3.20 -1.85
C ALA A 288 11.69 4.23 -2.58
N ALA A 289 11.90 5.39 -1.96
CA ALA A 289 12.79 6.41 -2.50
C ALA A 289 14.25 6.00 -2.26
N PRO A 290 15.07 5.87 -3.31
CA PRO A 290 16.49 5.59 -3.16
C PRO A 290 17.26 6.83 -2.72
N HIS A 291 18.45 6.63 -2.14
CA HIS A 291 19.42 7.70 -1.95
C HIS A 291 20.13 7.99 -3.27
N LEU A 292 19.90 9.16 -3.85
CA LEU A 292 20.52 9.56 -5.12
C LEU A 292 21.94 10.07 -4.90
N ASN A 293 22.83 9.84 -5.88
CA ASN A 293 24.18 10.36 -5.92
C ASN A 293 24.66 10.57 -7.37
N ASP A 294 25.79 11.24 -7.55
CA ASP A 294 26.50 11.46 -8.82
C ASP A 294 27.92 10.87 -8.81
N THR A 295 28.22 10.05 -7.79
CA THR A 295 29.56 9.46 -7.59
C THR A 295 29.76 8.11 -8.27
N GLY A 296 28.82 7.69 -9.11
CA GLY A 296 28.85 6.40 -9.80
C GLY A 296 28.45 5.21 -8.95
N ILE A 297 27.93 5.41 -7.71
CA ILE A 297 27.62 4.32 -6.80
C ILE A 297 26.17 3.87 -6.99
N ILE A 298 26.01 2.57 -7.23
CA ILE A 298 24.76 1.85 -7.22
C ILE A 298 24.83 0.77 -6.14
N ASP A 299 23.87 0.76 -5.20
CA ASP A 299 23.68 -0.30 -4.20
C ASP A 299 22.18 -0.56 -4.05
N LEU A 300 21.66 -1.43 -4.89
CA LEU A 300 20.26 -1.82 -4.87
C LEU A 300 20.08 -3.02 -3.95
N LYS A 301 19.24 -2.89 -2.94
CA LYS A 301 18.91 -3.94 -1.97
C LYS A 301 17.49 -4.44 -2.19
N ASN A 302 17.34 -5.76 -2.29
CA ASN A 302 16.04 -6.42 -2.52
C ASN A 302 15.30 -5.84 -3.75
N ALA A 303 16.03 -5.54 -4.81
CA ALA A 303 15.50 -4.98 -6.04
C ALA A 303 14.57 -5.97 -6.74
N ARG A 304 13.45 -5.50 -7.23
CA ARG A 304 12.45 -6.28 -7.98
C ARG A 304 12.23 -5.66 -9.34
N HIS A 305 12.30 -6.45 -10.39
CA HIS A 305 12.05 -5.95 -11.74
C HIS A 305 10.62 -5.39 -11.85
N PRO A 306 10.43 -4.10 -12.22
CA PRO A 306 9.12 -3.42 -12.14
C PRO A 306 8.05 -4.00 -13.08
N LEU A 307 8.44 -4.67 -14.15
CA LEU A 307 7.54 -5.24 -15.15
C LEU A 307 7.19 -6.72 -14.90
N ILE A 308 7.77 -7.35 -13.88
CA ILE A 308 7.45 -8.74 -13.51
C ILE A 308 6.38 -8.74 -12.43
N ASP A 309 5.43 -9.68 -12.55
CA ASP A 309 4.36 -9.85 -11.54
C ASP A 309 4.95 -9.89 -10.12
N PRO A 310 4.50 -9.02 -9.20
CA PRO A 310 4.99 -8.95 -7.81
C PRO A 310 4.94 -10.27 -7.04
N ARG A 311 4.14 -11.25 -7.48
CA ARG A 311 4.03 -12.58 -6.88
C ARG A 311 5.11 -13.56 -7.37
N LYS A 312 5.73 -13.26 -8.51
CA LYS A 312 6.72 -14.13 -9.18
C LYS A 312 8.12 -13.53 -9.16
N VAL A 313 8.23 -12.21 -9.01
CA VAL A 313 9.52 -11.52 -9.04
C VAL A 313 10.36 -11.92 -7.85
N VAL A 314 11.59 -12.31 -8.11
CA VAL A 314 12.60 -12.59 -7.08
C VAL A 314 13.36 -11.31 -6.76
N GLN A 315 13.60 -11.08 -5.48
CA GLN A 315 14.40 -9.98 -5.01
C GLN A 315 15.88 -10.27 -5.22
N THR A 316 16.62 -9.28 -5.72
CA THR A 316 18.06 -9.42 -5.96
C THR A 316 18.80 -8.17 -5.49
N ASP A 317 20.02 -8.34 -5.03
CA ASP A 317 20.91 -7.24 -4.69
C ASP A 317 21.86 -6.98 -5.86
N ILE A 318 22.00 -5.71 -6.28
CA ILE A 318 22.87 -5.31 -7.37
C ILE A 318 23.75 -4.17 -6.89
N ARG A 319 25.06 -4.34 -6.94
CA ARG A 319 26.06 -3.33 -6.56
C ARG A 319 27.00 -3.03 -7.70
N LEU A 320 27.37 -1.75 -7.84
CA LEU A 320 28.32 -1.26 -8.85
C LEU A 320 28.85 0.11 -8.42
N GLY A 321 30.11 0.40 -8.70
CA GLY A 321 30.69 1.74 -8.53
C GLY A 321 31.49 1.95 -7.23
N GLU A 322 31.27 1.19 -6.18
CA GLU A 322 31.98 1.33 -4.89
C GLU A 322 33.28 0.52 -4.88
N GLU A 323 33.21 -0.79 -4.92
CA GLU A 323 34.34 -1.70 -4.92
C GLU A 323 34.85 -2.00 -6.33
N PHE A 324 33.97 -2.02 -7.30
CA PHE A 324 34.21 -2.34 -8.70
C PHE A 324 33.33 -1.49 -9.63
N ASP A 325 33.87 -1.18 -10.83
CA ASP A 325 33.18 -0.38 -11.85
C ASP A 325 32.58 -1.24 -12.96
N THR A 326 33.02 -2.49 -13.02
CA THR A 326 32.60 -3.46 -14.03
C THR A 326 32.09 -4.73 -13.37
N LEU A 327 30.88 -5.14 -13.77
CA LEU A 327 30.24 -6.37 -13.32
C LEU A 327 30.07 -7.33 -14.50
N VAL A 328 30.75 -8.48 -14.46
CA VAL A 328 30.64 -9.54 -15.45
C VAL A 328 29.69 -10.62 -14.93
N ILE A 329 28.49 -10.69 -15.50
CA ILE A 329 27.42 -11.60 -15.06
C ILE A 329 27.47 -12.88 -15.89
N THR A 330 27.63 -14.01 -15.22
CA THR A 330 27.79 -15.33 -15.85
C THR A 330 26.68 -16.29 -15.39
N GLY A 331 26.50 -17.40 -16.07
CA GLY A 331 25.49 -18.40 -15.74
C GLY A 331 24.64 -18.81 -16.96
N PRO A 332 23.65 -19.70 -16.80
CA PRO A 332 22.80 -20.14 -17.91
C PRO A 332 21.90 -19.01 -18.39
N ASN A 333 21.50 -19.02 -19.68
CA ASN A 333 20.61 -17.97 -20.23
C ASN A 333 19.25 -17.92 -19.53
N THR A 334 18.74 -19.05 -19.09
CA THR A 334 17.50 -19.15 -18.31
C THR A 334 17.62 -18.62 -16.87
N GLY A 335 18.84 -18.31 -16.40
CA GLY A 335 19.11 -17.91 -15.01
C GLY A 335 18.72 -16.49 -14.64
N GLY A 336 18.32 -15.65 -15.60
CA GLY A 336 17.90 -14.26 -15.33
C GLY A 336 19.00 -13.20 -15.53
N LYS A 337 20.07 -13.50 -16.28
CA LYS A 337 21.15 -12.55 -16.62
C LYS A 337 20.61 -11.28 -17.24
N THR A 338 19.87 -11.40 -18.35
CA THR A 338 19.22 -10.28 -19.05
C THR A 338 18.27 -9.50 -18.15
N VAL A 339 17.52 -10.20 -17.29
CA VAL A 339 16.60 -9.57 -16.34
C VAL A 339 17.37 -8.72 -15.33
N SER A 340 18.50 -9.19 -14.83
CA SER A 340 19.34 -8.46 -13.87
C SER A 340 19.90 -7.16 -14.47
N ILE A 341 20.41 -7.21 -15.70
CA ILE A 341 20.91 -6.02 -16.42
C ILE A 341 19.76 -5.06 -16.73
N LYS A 342 18.63 -5.56 -17.22
CA LYS A 342 17.44 -4.74 -17.45
C LYS A 342 16.93 -4.10 -16.17
N THR A 343 16.94 -4.83 -15.05
CA THR A 343 16.57 -4.27 -13.73
C THR A 343 17.45 -3.08 -13.36
N LEU A 344 18.77 -3.24 -13.50
CA LEU A 344 19.75 -2.20 -13.21
C LEU A 344 19.50 -0.94 -14.05
N GLY A 345 19.40 -1.09 -15.37
CA GLY A 345 19.20 0.02 -16.30
C GLY A 345 17.85 0.69 -16.13
N LEU A 346 16.80 -0.10 -15.99
CA LEU A 346 15.43 0.41 -15.83
C LEU A 346 15.26 1.20 -14.54
N MET A 347 15.83 0.70 -13.44
CA MET A 347 15.81 1.43 -12.16
C MET A 347 16.63 2.72 -12.19
N SER A 348 17.74 2.75 -12.95
CA SER A 348 18.50 3.98 -13.18
C SER A 348 17.65 5.03 -13.89
N LEU A 349 16.96 4.66 -14.98
CA LEU A 349 16.06 5.57 -15.70
C LEU A 349 14.87 6.01 -14.84
N MET A 350 14.29 5.10 -14.05
CA MET A 350 13.19 5.41 -13.13
C MET A 350 13.62 6.43 -12.08
N ALA A 351 14.76 6.22 -11.42
CA ALA A 351 15.29 7.15 -10.41
C ALA A 351 15.57 8.53 -11.00
N ALA A 352 16.19 8.58 -12.17
CA ALA A 352 16.45 9.83 -12.90
C ALA A 352 15.17 10.57 -13.32
N SER A 353 14.04 9.85 -13.45
CA SER A 353 12.72 10.43 -13.77
C SER A 353 11.90 10.80 -12.52
N GLY A 354 12.49 10.71 -11.32
CA GLY A 354 11.81 10.99 -10.06
C GLY A 354 10.78 9.92 -9.67
N LEU A 355 10.91 8.71 -10.19
CA LEU A 355 10.10 7.55 -9.79
C LEU A 355 10.76 6.85 -8.60
N MET A 356 9.98 6.39 -7.64
CA MET A 356 10.45 5.53 -6.56
C MET A 356 10.76 4.13 -7.10
N LEU A 357 11.71 3.43 -6.49
CA LEU A 357 12.19 2.13 -6.95
C LEU A 357 11.54 0.97 -6.17
N PRO A 358 11.14 -0.11 -6.83
CA PRO A 358 10.70 -1.34 -6.16
C PRO A 358 11.88 -2.07 -5.52
N ALA A 359 12.52 -1.42 -4.55
CA ALA A 359 13.69 -1.87 -3.80
C ALA A 359 13.58 -1.42 -2.34
N ASN A 360 14.56 -1.78 -1.50
CA ASN A 360 14.63 -1.34 -0.11
C ASN A 360 14.95 0.17 -0.05
N ASP A 361 14.47 0.86 0.98
CA ASP A 361 14.68 2.30 1.25
C ASP A 361 16.14 2.70 1.47
N GLN A 362 17.01 1.74 1.86
CA GLN A 362 18.43 1.96 1.99
C GLN A 362 19.21 1.84 0.67
N SER A 363 18.52 1.64 -0.45
CA SER A 363 19.16 1.54 -1.76
C SER A 363 19.76 2.87 -2.19
N LYS A 364 20.91 2.80 -2.88
CA LYS A 364 21.59 3.96 -3.47
C LYS A 364 21.52 3.84 -4.99
N MET A 365 21.28 4.95 -5.68
CA MET A 365 21.27 5.00 -7.14
C MET A 365 22.04 6.22 -7.63
N CYS A 366 22.95 6.01 -8.57
CA CYS A 366 23.63 7.10 -9.26
C CYS A 366 22.77 7.66 -10.39
N ILE A 367 22.79 8.97 -10.57
CA ILE A 367 22.22 9.64 -11.74
C ILE A 367 23.30 9.76 -12.80
N PHE A 368 23.09 9.06 -13.90
CA PHE A 368 24.01 9.06 -15.03
C PHE A 368 23.56 10.08 -16.09
N GLU A 369 24.51 10.72 -16.73
CA GLU A 369 24.22 11.60 -17.89
C GLU A 369 23.80 10.77 -19.10
N LYS A 370 24.40 9.58 -19.25
CA LYS A 370 24.16 8.67 -20.38
C LYS A 370 23.92 7.26 -19.89
N VAL A 371 22.86 6.64 -20.37
CA VAL A 371 22.60 5.21 -20.13
C VAL A 371 22.53 4.52 -21.49
N PHE A 372 23.50 3.64 -21.73
CA PHE A 372 23.61 2.87 -22.96
C PHE A 372 23.19 1.42 -22.69
N ALA A 373 22.46 0.83 -23.63
CA ALA A 373 22.06 -0.55 -23.57
C ALA A 373 22.27 -1.21 -24.95
N ASP A 374 22.98 -2.31 -24.94
CA ASP A 374 23.03 -3.26 -26.04
C ASP A 374 22.39 -4.56 -25.57
N ILE A 375 21.06 -4.59 -25.62
CA ILE A 375 20.19 -5.67 -25.15
C ILE A 375 19.14 -5.87 -26.23
N GLY A 376 19.09 -7.04 -26.86
CA GLY A 376 18.11 -7.32 -27.91
C GLY A 376 17.88 -8.80 -28.08
N ASP A 377 16.64 -9.20 -28.43
CA ASP A 377 16.29 -10.57 -28.79
C ASP A 377 16.79 -10.90 -30.19
N GLU A 378 17.53 -12.01 -30.30
CA GLU A 378 17.97 -12.62 -31.58
C GLU A 378 16.81 -13.08 -32.46
N GLN A 379 15.53 -12.89 -32.09
CA GLN A 379 14.39 -13.55 -32.71
C GLN A 379 13.61 -12.72 -33.76
N SER A 380 14.06 -11.53 -34.14
CA SER A 380 13.42 -10.84 -35.26
C SER A 380 13.91 -11.36 -36.60
N ILE A 381 13.11 -12.22 -37.23
CA ILE A 381 13.35 -12.87 -38.52
C ILE A 381 13.56 -11.88 -39.69
N GLU A 382 13.28 -10.57 -39.51
CA GLU A 382 13.30 -9.57 -40.58
C GLU A 382 14.65 -8.86 -40.80
N GLN A 383 15.66 -9.05 -39.94
CA GLN A 383 16.98 -8.45 -40.09
C GLN A 383 18.09 -9.51 -40.17
N SER A 384 18.27 -10.09 -41.32
CA SER A 384 19.27 -11.14 -41.64
C SER A 384 20.68 -10.63 -41.92
N LEU A 385 21.05 -9.44 -41.44
CA LEU A 385 22.47 -9.10 -41.31
C LEU A 385 22.90 -9.55 -39.92
N SER A 386 23.89 -10.44 -39.87
CA SER A 386 24.38 -11.19 -38.73
C SER A 386 24.19 -10.40 -37.44
N THR A 387 23.52 -10.96 -36.43
CA THR A 387 23.28 -10.43 -35.06
C THR A 387 24.58 -9.82 -34.50
N PHE A 388 25.72 -10.45 -34.74
CA PHE A 388 27.04 -9.93 -34.40
C PHE A 388 27.34 -8.55 -34.97
N SER A 389 27.05 -8.31 -36.28
CA SER A 389 27.35 -7.00 -36.89
C SER A 389 26.51 -5.87 -36.30
N SER A 390 25.24 -6.13 -35.95
CA SER A 390 24.36 -5.12 -35.34
C SER A 390 24.82 -4.76 -33.93
N HIS A 391 25.19 -5.78 -33.11
CA HIS A 391 25.75 -5.56 -31.78
C HIS A 391 27.07 -4.76 -31.87
N MET A 392 27.98 -5.14 -32.78
CA MET A 392 29.26 -4.43 -32.97
C MET A 392 29.05 -2.97 -33.38
N THR A 393 28.12 -2.69 -34.27
CA THR A 393 27.80 -1.30 -34.65
C THR A 393 27.31 -0.49 -33.45
N ASN A 394 26.40 -1.06 -32.64
CA ASN A 394 25.94 -0.42 -31.43
C ASN A 394 27.06 -0.22 -30.38
N ILE A 395 27.94 -1.22 -30.23
CA ILE A 395 29.08 -1.14 -29.32
C ILE A 395 30.07 -0.06 -29.78
N VAL A 396 30.30 0.09 -31.08
CA VAL A 396 31.16 1.19 -31.64
C VAL A 396 30.58 2.54 -31.25
N ASP A 397 29.29 2.75 -31.48
CA ASP A 397 28.61 3.99 -31.07
C ASP A 397 28.72 4.24 -29.56
N ILE A 398 28.64 3.20 -28.73
CA ILE A 398 28.79 3.29 -27.26
C ILE A 398 30.22 3.67 -26.88
N LEU A 399 31.22 2.99 -27.46
CA LEU A 399 32.63 3.24 -27.19
C LEU A 399 33.08 4.66 -27.56
N GLU A 400 32.47 5.28 -28.58
CA GLU A 400 32.73 6.66 -28.99
C GLU A 400 32.13 7.70 -28.02
N GLN A 401 31.05 7.36 -27.35
CA GLN A 401 30.28 8.31 -26.55
C GLN A 401 30.38 8.08 -25.02
N ALA A 402 30.80 6.89 -24.58
CA ALA A 402 30.91 6.55 -23.17
C ALA A 402 32.04 7.28 -22.47
N ASP A 403 31.75 7.72 -21.24
CA ASP A 403 32.66 8.43 -20.35
C ASP A 403 32.40 8.03 -18.87
N GLU A 404 33.05 8.70 -17.93
CA GLU A 404 32.95 8.46 -16.49
C GLU A 404 31.52 8.68 -15.91
N HIS A 405 30.64 9.40 -16.62
CA HIS A 405 29.26 9.66 -16.24
C HIS A 405 28.27 8.73 -16.95
N SER A 406 28.75 7.66 -17.55
CA SER A 406 27.99 6.71 -18.35
C SER A 406 27.75 5.40 -17.63
N LEU A 407 26.51 4.86 -17.73
CA LEU A 407 26.17 3.49 -17.42
C LEU A 407 26.02 2.70 -18.72
N VAL A 408 26.80 1.64 -18.88
CA VAL A 408 26.83 0.79 -20.07
C VAL A 408 26.33 -0.60 -19.70
N LEU A 409 25.36 -1.11 -20.44
CA LEU A 409 24.69 -2.39 -20.21
C LEU A 409 24.78 -3.21 -21.50
N ILE A 410 25.50 -4.33 -21.45
CA ILE A 410 25.70 -5.19 -22.66
C ILE A 410 25.25 -6.61 -22.32
N ASP A 411 24.33 -7.13 -23.09
CA ASP A 411 23.93 -8.52 -22.98
C ASP A 411 24.66 -9.40 -23.99
N GLU A 412 25.06 -10.60 -23.60
CA GLU A 412 25.77 -11.58 -24.38
C GLU A 412 27.02 -11.04 -25.11
N LEU A 413 27.83 -10.26 -24.41
CA LEU A 413 29.05 -9.61 -24.97
C LEU A 413 29.97 -10.64 -25.62
N GLY A 414 30.27 -10.40 -26.91
CA GLY A 414 31.13 -11.24 -27.77
C GLY A 414 30.42 -12.40 -28.44
N ALA A 415 29.13 -12.61 -28.23
CA ALA A 415 28.39 -13.68 -28.86
C ALA A 415 28.23 -13.48 -30.38
N GLY A 416 27.95 -14.57 -31.10
CA GLY A 416 27.68 -14.54 -32.55
C GLY A 416 28.90 -14.65 -33.49
N THR A 417 30.10 -14.91 -32.93
CA THR A 417 31.33 -15.18 -33.70
C THR A 417 32.10 -16.38 -33.16
N ASP A 418 33.31 -16.62 -33.67
CA ASP A 418 34.19 -17.67 -33.11
C ASP A 418 34.43 -17.41 -31.61
N PRO A 419 34.29 -18.43 -30.76
CA PRO A 419 34.35 -18.26 -29.29
C PRO A 419 35.67 -17.62 -28.80
N VAL A 420 36.79 -17.95 -29.42
CA VAL A 420 38.12 -17.41 -29.01
C VAL A 420 38.24 -15.95 -29.40
N GLU A 421 37.81 -15.59 -30.63
CA GLU A 421 37.78 -14.19 -31.11
C GLU A 421 36.75 -13.37 -30.31
N GLY A 422 35.58 -13.93 -30.09
CA GLY A 422 34.53 -13.29 -29.33
C GLY A 422 34.95 -12.95 -27.87
N ALA A 423 35.60 -13.92 -27.19
CA ALA A 423 36.11 -13.70 -25.83
C ALA A 423 37.22 -12.62 -25.80
N ALA A 424 38.15 -12.67 -26.75
CA ALA A 424 39.25 -11.68 -26.86
C ALA A 424 38.70 -10.27 -27.13
N LEU A 425 37.74 -10.16 -28.05
CA LEU A 425 37.08 -8.89 -28.36
C LEU A 425 36.27 -8.35 -27.15
N ALA A 426 35.55 -9.21 -26.44
CA ALA A 426 34.82 -8.85 -25.25
C ALA A 426 35.75 -8.30 -24.13
N MET A 427 36.90 -8.95 -23.89
CA MET A 427 37.91 -8.44 -22.96
C MET A 427 38.41 -7.04 -23.36
N ALA A 428 38.75 -6.86 -24.63
CA ALA A 428 39.24 -5.55 -25.13
C ALA A 428 38.17 -4.44 -25.02
N ILE A 429 36.90 -4.75 -25.25
CA ILE A 429 35.78 -3.81 -25.06
C ILE A 429 35.63 -3.42 -23.57
N ILE A 430 35.68 -4.41 -22.67
CA ILE A 430 35.61 -4.15 -21.23
C ILE A 430 36.80 -3.27 -20.79
N GLU A 431 38.01 -3.55 -21.22
CA GLU A 431 39.20 -2.75 -20.93
C GLU A 431 39.05 -1.31 -21.41
N ARG A 432 38.55 -1.12 -22.62
CA ARG A 432 38.32 0.21 -23.19
C ARG A 432 37.30 1.01 -22.39
N LEU A 433 36.14 0.45 -22.03
CA LEU A 433 35.12 1.08 -21.22
C LEU A 433 35.61 1.37 -19.80
N HIS A 434 36.37 0.46 -19.22
CA HIS A 434 37.01 0.63 -17.91
C HIS A 434 38.00 1.79 -17.91
N LEU A 435 38.81 1.92 -18.96
CA LEU A 435 39.77 3.05 -19.12
C LEU A 435 39.02 4.38 -19.32
N GLN A 436 37.82 4.40 -19.88
CA GLN A 436 36.98 5.58 -20.00
C GLN A 436 36.27 5.93 -18.69
N GLY A 437 36.37 5.11 -17.66
CA GLY A 437 35.72 5.32 -16.36
C GLY A 437 34.23 4.99 -16.30
N ALA A 438 33.65 4.44 -17.38
CA ALA A 438 32.24 4.08 -17.45
C ALA A 438 31.89 2.98 -16.44
N LYS A 439 30.66 3.00 -15.92
CA LYS A 439 30.12 1.89 -15.12
C LYS A 439 29.53 0.86 -16.08
N LEU A 440 29.99 -0.38 -16.01
CA LEU A 440 29.67 -1.44 -16.94
C LEU A 440 29.03 -2.64 -16.23
N ALA A 441 27.90 -3.11 -16.73
CA ALA A 441 27.40 -4.46 -16.44
C ALA A 441 27.23 -5.22 -17.77
N ALA A 442 27.94 -6.35 -17.89
CA ALA A 442 27.90 -7.17 -19.09
C ALA A 442 27.59 -8.62 -18.75
N THR A 443 26.77 -9.28 -19.58
CA THR A 443 26.58 -10.73 -19.46
C THR A 443 27.43 -11.46 -20.48
N THR A 444 27.83 -12.64 -20.10
CA THR A 444 28.60 -13.54 -21.00
C THR A 444 28.47 -15.00 -20.58
N HIS A 445 28.82 -15.88 -21.50
CA HIS A 445 28.97 -17.31 -21.23
C HIS A 445 30.41 -17.81 -21.40
N TYR A 446 31.37 -16.90 -21.70
CA TYR A 446 32.79 -17.25 -21.90
C TYR A 446 33.51 -17.44 -20.57
N ALA A 447 34.27 -18.57 -20.46
CA ALA A 447 35.07 -18.87 -19.28
C ALA A 447 36.26 -17.90 -19.12
N GLU A 448 36.82 -17.41 -20.22
CA GLU A 448 37.91 -16.45 -20.27
C GLU A 448 37.56 -15.13 -19.58
N LEU A 449 36.33 -14.67 -19.73
CA LEU A 449 35.87 -13.46 -19.05
C LEU A 449 35.70 -13.65 -17.54
N LYS A 450 35.32 -14.87 -17.10
CA LYS A 450 35.32 -15.20 -15.66
C LYS A 450 36.74 -15.09 -15.06
N ALA A 451 37.72 -15.66 -15.76
CA ALA A 451 39.14 -15.59 -15.34
C ALA A 451 39.66 -14.15 -15.36
N TYR A 452 39.34 -13.40 -16.42
CA TYR A 452 39.69 -11.98 -16.53
C TYR A 452 39.18 -11.15 -15.37
N ALA A 453 37.89 -11.32 -14.99
CA ALA A 453 37.29 -10.61 -13.87
C ALA A 453 37.87 -10.97 -12.49
N LEU A 454 38.48 -12.16 -12.32
CA LEU A 454 39.19 -12.53 -11.11
C LEU A 454 40.59 -11.88 -11.00
N GLN A 455 41.20 -11.54 -12.14
CA GLN A 455 42.56 -11.03 -12.19
C GLN A 455 42.63 -9.51 -12.32
N THR A 456 41.56 -8.86 -12.78
CA THR A 456 41.57 -7.44 -13.11
C THR A 456 40.99 -6.64 -11.94
N PRO A 457 41.72 -5.65 -11.40
CA PRO A 457 41.22 -4.79 -10.33
C PRO A 457 39.97 -4.04 -10.78
N ARG A 458 39.00 -3.84 -9.86
CA ARG A 458 37.72 -3.16 -10.08
C ARG A 458 36.82 -3.83 -11.12
N VAL A 459 37.07 -5.07 -11.49
CA VAL A 459 36.18 -5.92 -12.26
C VAL A 459 35.69 -7.06 -11.37
N ALA A 460 34.41 -7.25 -11.24
CA ALA A 460 33.84 -8.30 -10.39
C ALA A 460 33.04 -9.31 -11.21
N ASN A 461 33.12 -10.57 -10.81
CA ASN A 461 32.22 -11.60 -11.31
C ASN A 461 30.87 -11.52 -10.56
N ALA A 462 29.83 -11.86 -11.29
CA ALA A 462 28.52 -12.21 -10.68
C ALA A 462 27.94 -13.45 -11.36
N ALA A 463 27.17 -14.20 -10.63
CA ALA A 463 26.48 -15.39 -11.10
C ALA A 463 24.98 -15.29 -10.85
N CYS A 464 24.19 -15.71 -11.83
CA CYS A 464 22.80 -16.02 -11.58
C CYS A 464 22.71 -17.39 -10.92
N GLU A 465 22.17 -17.46 -9.71
CA GLU A 465 22.04 -18.69 -8.94
C GLU A 465 21.10 -19.67 -9.63
N PHE A 466 21.49 -20.93 -9.67
CA PHE A 466 20.73 -22.01 -10.26
C PHE A 466 20.65 -23.20 -9.29
N ASP A 467 19.45 -23.61 -8.94
CA ASP A 467 19.26 -24.76 -8.06
C ASP A 467 19.34 -26.06 -8.89
N VAL A 468 20.44 -26.77 -8.69
CA VAL A 468 20.71 -28.05 -9.37
C VAL A 468 19.73 -29.15 -8.92
N ASN A 469 19.15 -29.05 -7.70
CA ASN A 469 18.21 -30.04 -7.19
C ASN A 469 16.83 -29.91 -7.84
N THR A 470 16.36 -28.71 -8.09
CA THR A 470 15.07 -28.44 -8.73
C THR A 470 15.18 -28.23 -10.24
N LEU A 471 16.40 -28.09 -10.79
CA LEU A 471 16.70 -27.65 -12.15
C LEU A 471 16.00 -26.33 -12.52
N SER A 472 15.90 -25.45 -11.58
CA SER A 472 15.21 -24.18 -11.75
C SER A 472 16.13 -23.02 -11.40
N PRO A 473 16.07 -21.93 -12.17
CA PRO A 473 16.76 -20.71 -11.77
C PRO A 473 16.11 -20.14 -10.50
N THR A 474 16.93 -19.70 -9.56
CA THR A 474 16.43 -18.97 -8.39
C THR A 474 16.24 -17.48 -8.70
N TYR A 475 16.80 -17.01 -9.83
CA TYR A 475 16.85 -15.60 -10.27
C TYR A 475 17.58 -14.65 -9.30
N ARG A 476 18.32 -15.17 -8.33
CA ARG A 476 19.16 -14.37 -7.45
C ARG A 476 20.51 -14.11 -8.11
N LEU A 477 20.98 -12.87 -8.04
CA LEU A 477 22.32 -12.47 -8.48
C LEU A 477 23.28 -12.57 -7.32
N ILE A 478 24.34 -13.33 -7.52
CA ILE A 478 25.40 -13.54 -6.55
C ILE A 478 26.63 -12.79 -7.05
N ILE A 479 27.03 -11.71 -6.37
CA ILE A 479 28.20 -10.91 -6.72
C ILE A 479 29.45 -11.43 -5.97
N GLY A 480 30.60 -11.42 -6.64
CA GLY A 480 31.90 -11.84 -6.11
C GLY A 480 32.27 -13.30 -6.40
N ALA A 481 31.43 -14.05 -7.11
CA ALA A 481 31.75 -15.39 -7.55
C ALA A 481 31.36 -15.59 -9.02
N PRO A 482 32.16 -16.27 -9.85
CA PRO A 482 31.77 -16.65 -11.19
C PRO A 482 30.74 -17.78 -11.15
N GLY A 483 29.80 -17.80 -12.07
CA GLY A 483 28.79 -18.85 -12.17
C GLY A 483 29.34 -20.15 -12.77
N ARG A 484 28.83 -21.27 -12.29
CA ARG A 484 29.16 -22.62 -12.82
C ARG A 484 28.42 -22.90 -14.11
N SER A 485 29.05 -23.72 -14.93
CA SER A 485 28.43 -24.29 -16.09
C SER A 485 27.69 -25.57 -15.67
N ASN A 486 26.37 -25.53 -15.55
CA ASN A 486 25.57 -26.69 -15.13
C ASN A 486 25.03 -27.53 -16.29
N ALA A 487 25.60 -27.34 -17.50
CA ALA A 487 25.11 -28.00 -18.72
C ALA A 487 25.07 -29.54 -18.61
N PHE A 488 26.11 -30.16 -18.05
CA PHE A 488 26.17 -31.62 -17.91
C PHE A 488 25.10 -32.13 -16.92
N ALA A 489 24.98 -31.53 -15.77
CA ALA A 489 23.96 -31.88 -14.75
C ALA A 489 22.54 -31.72 -15.29
N ILE A 490 22.29 -30.64 -16.02
CA ILE A 490 21.00 -30.36 -16.66
C ILE A 490 20.70 -31.42 -17.74
N SER A 491 21.69 -31.71 -18.60
CA SER A 491 21.53 -32.69 -19.70
C SER A 491 21.25 -34.11 -19.19
N GLU A 492 21.98 -34.55 -18.16
CA GLU A 492 21.79 -35.83 -17.50
C GLU A 492 20.37 -35.97 -16.93
N ARG A 493 19.90 -34.96 -16.29
CA ARG A 493 18.55 -34.96 -15.67
C ARG A 493 17.43 -34.80 -16.70
N LEU A 494 17.69 -34.21 -17.86
CA LEU A 494 16.77 -34.17 -19.00
C LEU A 494 16.72 -35.50 -19.75
N GLY A 495 17.55 -36.48 -19.36
CA GLY A 495 17.50 -37.84 -19.89
C GLY A 495 18.61 -38.15 -20.90
N LEU A 496 19.64 -37.29 -21.01
CA LEU A 496 20.83 -37.66 -21.77
C LEU A 496 21.57 -38.82 -21.06
N SER A 497 21.93 -39.86 -21.78
CA SER A 497 22.57 -41.02 -21.17
C SER A 497 23.92 -40.71 -20.52
N ALA A 498 24.17 -41.35 -19.38
CA ALA A 498 25.36 -41.07 -18.57
C ALA A 498 26.68 -41.27 -19.34
N ASP A 499 26.72 -42.25 -20.27
CA ASP A 499 27.89 -42.51 -21.13
C ASP A 499 28.19 -41.33 -22.06
N VAL A 500 27.19 -40.67 -22.62
CA VAL A 500 27.36 -39.46 -23.46
C VAL A 500 27.84 -38.27 -22.59
N VAL A 501 27.28 -38.11 -21.38
CA VAL A 501 27.70 -37.06 -20.47
C VAL A 501 29.14 -37.24 -19.99
N GLU A 502 29.52 -38.48 -19.66
CA GLU A 502 30.89 -38.81 -19.24
C GLU A 502 31.86 -38.58 -20.39
N ARG A 503 31.51 -39.01 -21.59
CA ARG A 503 32.34 -38.76 -22.79
C ARG A 503 32.46 -37.24 -23.05
N ALA A 504 31.43 -36.50 -22.87
CA ALA A 504 31.49 -35.04 -23.03
C ALA A 504 32.41 -34.39 -21.98
N ARG A 505 32.41 -34.87 -20.73
CA ARG A 505 33.33 -34.40 -19.66
C ARG A 505 34.80 -34.69 -20.03
N GLU A 506 35.09 -35.86 -20.59
CA GLU A 506 36.45 -36.24 -21.06
C GLU A 506 36.95 -35.32 -22.19
N LEU A 507 36.04 -34.78 -23.01
CA LEU A 507 36.37 -33.92 -24.15
C LEU A 507 36.61 -32.44 -23.72
N VAL A 508 36.29 -32.07 -22.51
CA VAL A 508 36.62 -30.71 -21.97
C VAL A 508 38.12 -30.63 -21.69
N SER A 509 38.73 -29.49 -22.02
CA SER A 509 40.15 -29.30 -21.78
C SER A 509 40.50 -29.36 -20.28
N GLU A 510 41.69 -29.86 -19.93
CA GLU A 510 42.15 -29.95 -18.52
C GLU A 510 42.19 -28.58 -17.82
N GLU A 511 42.49 -27.52 -18.54
CA GLU A 511 42.52 -26.14 -17.97
C GLU A 511 41.12 -25.67 -17.59
N ASN A 512 40.13 -25.89 -18.43
CA ASN A 512 38.75 -25.55 -18.14
C ASN A 512 38.19 -26.43 -17.01
N ALA A 513 38.55 -27.70 -16.93
CA ALA A 513 38.09 -28.58 -15.84
C ALA A 513 38.68 -28.15 -14.50
N ARG A 514 39.97 -27.79 -14.41
CA ARG A 514 40.61 -27.25 -13.18
C ARG A 514 40.01 -25.92 -12.77
N PHE A 515 39.70 -25.03 -13.71
CA PHE A 515 39.09 -23.76 -13.43
C PHE A 515 37.69 -23.94 -12.82
N GLU A 516 36.85 -24.82 -13.39
CA GLU A 516 35.49 -25.10 -12.85
C GLU A 516 35.56 -25.75 -11.45
N GLU A 517 36.58 -26.57 -11.12
CA GLU A 517 36.79 -27.14 -9.79
C GLU A 517 37.14 -26.06 -8.75
N VAL A 518 37.97 -25.07 -9.12
CA VAL A 518 38.22 -23.91 -8.26
C VAL A 518 36.97 -23.06 -8.02
N VAL A 519 36.19 -22.83 -9.06
CA VAL A 519 34.92 -22.12 -8.98
C VAL A 519 33.96 -22.87 -8.04
N GLU A 520 33.91 -24.21 -8.14
CA GLU A 520 33.09 -25.05 -7.24
C GLU A 520 33.47 -24.88 -5.78
N THR A 521 34.77 -24.92 -5.46
CA THR A 521 35.28 -24.73 -4.10
C THR A 521 34.93 -23.35 -3.55
N LEU A 522 35.06 -22.33 -4.39
CA LEU A 522 34.68 -20.95 -4.04
C LEU A 522 33.18 -20.80 -3.75
N GLU A 523 32.34 -21.37 -4.58
CA GLU A 523 30.88 -21.34 -4.36
C GLU A 523 30.47 -22.07 -3.07
N GLN A 524 31.05 -23.24 -2.80
CA GLN A 524 30.78 -24.02 -1.58
C GLN A 524 31.24 -23.25 -0.33
N SER A 525 32.43 -22.67 -0.35
CA SER A 525 32.98 -21.88 0.76
C SER A 525 32.12 -20.63 1.01
N ARG A 526 31.65 -20.01 -0.05
CA ARG A 526 30.79 -18.83 0.04
C ARG A 526 29.39 -19.18 0.56
N ALA A 527 28.77 -20.26 0.07
CA ALA A 527 27.47 -20.70 0.57
C ALA A 527 27.51 -21.00 2.07
N ALA A 528 28.60 -21.60 2.55
CA ALA A 528 28.83 -21.83 3.97
C ALA A 528 28.93 -20.51 4.77
N LEU A 529 29.69 -19.53 4.24
CA LEU A 529 29.79 -18.20 4.86
C LEU A 529 28.47 -17.43 4.87
N GLU A 530 27.66 -17.55 3.81
CA GLU A 530 26.36 -16.89 3.74
C GLU A 530 25.38 -17.48 4.76
N THR A 531 25.38 -18.81 4.91
CA THR A 531 24.60 -19.50 5.96
C THR A 531 25.02 -19.04 7.36
N GLU A 532 26.32 -18.98 7.62
CA GLU A 532 26.85 -18.51 8.91
C GLU A 532 26.49 -17.05 9.18
N ARG A 533 26.51 -16.21 8.14
CA ARG A 533 26.13 -14.79 8.23
C ARG A 533 24.62 -14.62 8.49
N GLU A 534 23.76 -15.42 7.84
CA GLU A 534 22.33 -15.42 8.09
C GLU A 534 21.99 -15.87 9.52
N GLU A 535 22.68 -16.91 10.02
CA GLU A 535 22.55 -17.36 11.40
C GLU A 535 23.01 -16.30 12.41
N ALA A 536 24.13 -15.63 12.14
CA ALA A 536 24.65 -14.54 12.97
C ALA A 536 23.70 -13.32 12.96
N ALA A 537 23.12 -12.99 11.80
CA ALA A 537 22.15 -11.92 11.68
C ALA A 537 20.83 -12.25 12.41
N ALA A 538 20.39 -13.50 12.35
CA ALA A 538 19.21 -13.98 13.10
C ALA A 538 19.45 -13.90 14.60
N GLN A 539 20.60 -14.36 15.09
CA GLN A 539 21.01 -14.25 16.50
C GLN A 539 21.09 -12.80 16.98
N THR A 540 21.62 -11.91 16.12
CA THR A 540 21.72 -10.48 16.45
C THR A 540 20.35 -9.83 16.56
N ARG A 541 19.40 -10.22 15.69
CA ARG A 541 18.01 -9.75 15.76
C ARG A 541 17.31 -10.23 17.03
N GLU A 542 17.43 -11.52 17.34
CA GLU A 542 16.87 -12.12 18.55
C GLU A 542 17.44 -11.47 19.83
N ALA A 543 18.75 -11.23 19.85
CA ALA A 543 19.42 -10.54 20.95
C ALA A 543 18.92 -9.09 21.11
N ARG A 544 18.68 -8.39 20.00
CA ARG A 544 18.14 -7.03 20.02
C ARG A 544 16.69 -6.99 20.53
N GLU A 545 15.84 -7.89 20.05
CA GLU A 545 14.44 -8.01 20.50
C GLU A 545 14.39 -8.33 22.00
N ALA A 546 15.21 -9.28 22.46
CA ALA A 546 15.31 -9.62 23.89
C ALA A 546 15.79 -8.44 24.74
N ARG A 547 16.73 -7.62 24.22
CA ARG A 547 17.20 -6.42 24.92
C ARG A 547 16.12 -5.34 25.00
N GLU A 548 15.37 -5.10 23.93
CA GLU A 548 14.27 -4.15 23.90
C GLU A 548 13.13 -4.57 24.86
N GLU A 549 12.86 -5.86 24.95
CA GLU A 549 11.87 -6.42 25.90
C GLU A 549 12.35 -6.28 27.35
N ALA A 550 13.61 -6.59 27.62
CA ALA A 550 14.21 -6.39 28.93
C ALA A 550 14.20 -4.92 29.39
N GLU A 551 14.42 -3.98 28.47
CA GLU A 551 14.38 -2.53 28.75
C GLU A 551 12.95 -2.04 29.06
N LYS A 552 11.94 -2.58 28.36
CA LYS A 552 10.51 -2.31 28.65
C LYS A 552 10.11 -2.87 30.02
N VAL A 553 10.54 -4.08 30.36
CA VAL A 553 10.28 -4.68 31.68
C VAL A 553 10.95 -3.85 32.77
N LYS A 554 12.19 -3.44 32.58
CA LYS A 554 12.94 -2.59 33.54
C LYS A 554 12.23 -1.26 33.77
N SER A 555 11.82 -0.58 32.72
CA SER A 555 11.11 0.71 32.84
C SER A 555 9.76 0.57 33.55
N SER A 556 9.04 -0.54 33.30
CA SER A 556 7.77 -0.81 34.02
C SER A 556 7.96 -1.11 35.49
N VAL A 557 9.02 -1.84 35.86
CA VAL A 557 9.39 -2.11 37.26
C VAL A 557 9.81 -0.82 37.98
N GLU A 558 10.58 0.05 37.33
CA GLU A 558 10.97 1.35 37.87
C GLU A 558 9.74 2.24 38.10
N ALA A 559 8.80 2.28 37.14
CA ALA A 559 7.56 3.03 37.28
C ALA A 559 6.66 2.49 38.43
N MET A 560 6.58 1.16 38.59
CA MET A 560 5.85 0.55 39.71
C MET A 560 6.49 0.87 41.05
N ARG A 561 7.82 0.79 41.16
CA ARG A 561 8.57 1.14 42.37
C ARG A 561 8.32 2.61 42.76
N ASP A 562 8.39 3.51 41.77
CA ASP A 562 8.22 4.94 42.05
C ASP A 562 6.77 5.26 42.48
N ALA A 563 5.78 4.59 41.88
CA ALA A 563 4.38 4.72 42.30
C ALA A 563 4.15 4.16 43.72
N GLU A 564 4.81 3.07 44.09
CA GLU A 564 4.72 2.50 45.43
C GLU A 564 5.40 3.37 46.49
N LEU A 565 6.54 3.98 46.16
CA LEU A 565 7.22 4.97 47.01
C LEU A 565 6.36 6.21 47.23
N GLU A 566 5.68 6.71 46.22
CA GLU A 566 4.75 7.84 46.34
C GLU A 566 3.55 7.51 47.25
N LYS A 567 2.97 6.32 47.14
CA LYS A 567 1.91 5.84 48.03
C LYS A 567 2.39 5.77 49.48
N ALA A 568 3.55 5.17 49.70
CA ALA A 568 4.13 5.05 51.02
C ALA A 568 4.43 6.43 51.67
N ARG A 569 4.92 7.39 50.90
CA ARG A 569 5.12 8.79 51.32
C ARG A 569 3.81 9.46 51.73
N ALA A 570 2.76 9.32 50.90
CA ALA A 570 1.45 9.90 51.17
C ALA A 570 0.79 9.28 52.43
N GLU A 571 1.00 7.98 52.70
CA GLU A 571 0.54 7.31 53.93
C GLU A 571 1.32 7.80 55.15
N ALA A 572 2.65 7.90 55.06
CA ALA A 572 3.47 8.45 56.12
C ALA A 572 3.09 9.89 56.50
N GLU A 573 2.77 10.72 55.51
CA GLU A 573 2.32 12.11 55.71
C GLU A 573 0.96 12.18 56.44
N LYS A 574 0.02 11.30 56.08
CA LYS A 574 -1.28 11.14 56.78
C LYS A 574 -1.10 10.69 58.25
N ILE A 575 -0.18 9.78 58.54
CA ILE A 575 0.14 9.35 59.87
C ILE A 575 0.74 10.48 60.70
N LEU A 576 1.69 11.25 60.12
CA LEU A 576 2.30 12.40 60.74
C LEU A 576 1.26 13.50 61.04
N ASP A 577 0.35 13.75 60.13
CA ASP A 577 -0.72 14.75 60.33
C ASP A 577 -1.73 14.32 61.41
N LYS A 578 -2.04 13.00 61.51
CA LYS A 578 -2.85 12.50 62.61
C LYS A 578 -2.14 12.64 63.96
N ALA A 579 -0.85 12.29 64.04
CA ALA A 579 -0.03 12.42 65.22
C ALA A 579 0.11 13.90 65.68
N ARG A 580 0.29 14.82 64.72
CA ARG A 580 0.34 16.26 65.03
C ARG A 580 -0.98 16.79 65.60
N ARG A 581 -2.13 16.36 65.10
CA ARG A 581 -3.46 16.73 65.60
C ARG A 581 -3.69 16.19 67.01
N GLU A 582 -3.36 14.92 67.27
CA GLU A 582 -3.47 14.36 68.63
C GLU A 582 -2.55 15.03 69.63
N ALA A 583 -1.32 15.36 69.24
CA ALA A 583 -0.41 16.14 70.07
C ALA A 583 -0.97 17.53 70.37
N ALA A 584 -1.61 18.20 69.42
CA ALA A 584 -2.26 19.51 69.61
C ALA A 584 -3.46 19.37 70.59
N PHE A 585 -4.31 18.36 70.48
CA PHE A 585 -5.41 18.06 71.45
C PHE A 585 -4.86 17.77 72.82
N PHE A 586 -3.81 17.00 72.93
CA PHE A 586 -3.14 16.69 74.19
C PHE A 586 -2.62 17.97 74.88
N MET A 587 -2.01 18.87 74.12
CA MET A 587 -1.54 20.19 74.66
C MET A 587 -2.70 21.06 75.12
N ASP A 588 -3.84 21.08 74.35
CA ASP A 588 -5.04 21.82 74.76
C ASP A 588 -5.69 21.27 76.07
N ASP A 589 -5.75 19.95 76.19
CA ASP A 589 -6.29 19.26 77.39
C ASP A 589 -5.36 19.48 78.60
N LEU A 590 -4.05 19.50 78.41
CA LEU A 590 -3.08 19.83 79.49
C LEU A 590 -3.21 21.27 79.87
N GLU A 591 -3.50 22.21 79.00
CA GLU A 591 -3.77 23.62 79.39
C GLU A 591 -5.08 23.75 80.14
N LYS A 592 -6.13 22.98 79.79
CA LYS A 592 -7.38 22.93 80.57
C LYS A 592 -7.16 22.42 81.97
N LEU A 593 -6.47 21.29 82.09
CA LEU A 593 -6.10 20.69 83.44
C LEU A 593 -5.23 21.63 84.23
N LYS A 594 -4.33 22.40 83.64
CA LYS A 594 -3.50 23.42 84.33
C LYS A 594 -4.30 24.59 84.80
N LYS A 595 -5.39 25.01 84.08
CA LYS A 595 -6.35 26.03 84.50
C LYS A 595 -7.26 25.52 85.65
N GLU A 596 -7.70 24.26 85.62
CA GLU A 596 -8.47 23.61 86.66
C GLU A 596 -7.66 23.41 87.93
N ARG A 597 -6.36 23.00 87.83
CA ARG A 597 -5.44 22.95 88.95
C ARG A 597 -5.32 24.29 89.74
N LYS A 598 -5.43 25.43 89.06
CA LYS A 598 -5.41 26.77 89.65
C LYS A 598 -6.74 27.12 90.36
N ARG A 599 -7.81 26.37 90.15
CA ARG A 599 -9.18 26.61 90.70
C ARG A 599 -9.66 25.59 91.72
N ALA A 600 -8.98 24.42 91.88
CA ALA A 600 -9.42 23.32 92.70
C ALA A 600 -8.80 23.31 94.11
N ALA A 601 -9.62 23.07 95.15
CA ALA A 601 -9.18 22.95 96.54
C ALA A 601 -8.70 21.49 96.81
N ASP A 602 -8.96 20.50 95.98
CA ASP A 602 -8.60 19.10 96.15
C ASP A 602 -7.68 18.60 95.07
N LEU A 603 -6.42 18.32 95.48
CA LEU A 603 -5.33 17.93 94.60
C LEU A 603 -5.42 16.47 94.12
N SER A 604 -6.20 15.62 94.81
CA SER A 604 -6.29 14.18 94.49
C SER A 604 -7.12 13.89 93.20
N GLN A 605 -8.20 14.66 93.04
CA GLN A 605 -9.11 14.49 91.88
C GLN A 605 -8.47 15.00 90.62
N VAL A 606 -7.75 16.16 90.68
CA VAL A 606 -7.01 16.69 89.50
C VAL A 606 -5.86 15.78 89.09
N SER A 607 -5.23 15.05 89.97
CA SER A 607 -4.22 14.07 89.70
C SER A 607 -4.77 12.77 88.97
N ALA A 608 -5.98 12.39 89.38
CA ALA A 608 -6.67 11.24 88.74
C ALA A 608 -7.15 11.59 87.30
N ASP A 609 -7.67 12.77 87.14
CA ASP A 609 -8.13 13.27 85.80
C ASP A 609 -6.94 13.49 84.83
N ALA A 610 -5.82 14.04 85.34
CA ALA A 610 -4.59 14.15 84.58
C ALA A 610 -4.04 12.78 84.11
N LYS A 611 -4.05 11.78 84.99
CA LYS A 611 -3.62 10.38 84.62
C LYS A 611 -4.60 9.78 83.64
N ARG A 612 -5.89 10.08 83.68
CA ARG A 612 -6.88 9.56 82.79
C ARG A 612 -6.77 10.21 81.37
N THR A 613 -6.51 11.51 81.36
CA THR A 613 -6.26 12.24 80.12
C THR A 613 -4.96 11.79 79.43
N ILE A 614 -3.90 11.61 80.15
CA ILE A 614 -2.63 11.09 79.61
C ILE A 614 -2.81 9.69 79.01
N ARG A 615 -3.53 8.80 79.75
CA ARG A 615 -3.76 7.42 79.26
C ARG A 615 -4.63 7.41 77.99
N LYS A 616 -5.65 8.28 77.91
CA LYS A 616 -6.51 8.42 76.71
C LYS A 616 -5.70 8.86 75.45
N HIS A 617 -4.76 9.80 75.61
CA HIS A 617 -3.92 10.20 74.51
C HIS A 617 -2.76 9.25 74.20
N GLU A 618 -2.29 8.51 75.21
CA GLU A 618 -1.33 7.38 74.94
C GLU A 618 -1.98 6.28 74.13
N ASP A 619 -3.21 5.89 74.45
CA ASP A 619 -3.98 4.89 73.71
C ASP A 619 -4.26 5.37 72.26
N ALA A 620 -4.61 6.64 72.05
CA ALA A 620 -4.82 7.24 70.74
C ALA A 620 -3.54 7.33 69.92
N LEU A 621 -2.39 7.65 70.49
CA LEU A 621 -1.09 7.66 69.86
C LEU A 621 -0.64 6.25 69.51
N TYR A 622 -0.92 5.27 70.36
CA TYR A 622 -0.60 3.87 70.13
C TYR A 622 -1.39 3.30 68.95
N ASP A 623 -2.69 3.67 68.81
CA ASP A 623 -3.52 3.30 67.65
C ASP A 623 -3.04 3.97 66.33
N ILE A 624 -2.48 5.16 66.38
CA ILE A 624 -1.92 5.84 65.18
C ILE A 624 -0.58 5.24 64.76
N THR A 625 0.21 4.79 65.73
CA THR A 625 1.56 4.23 65.48
C THR A 625 1.58 2.67 65.34
N ARG A 626 0.42 2.05 65.50
CA ARG A 626 0.31 0.60 65.30
C ARG A 626 0.70 0.29 63.86
N PRO A 627 1.73 -0.55 63.62
CA PRO A 627 2.03 -0.97 62.27
C PRO A 627 0.77 -1.64 61.69
N ILE A 628 0.43 -1.30 60.45
CA ILE A 628 -0.61 -1.99 59.68
C ILE A 628 -0.17 -3.46 59.76
N ALA A 629 -0.89 -4.28 60.53
CA ALA A 629 -0.57 -5.66 60.71
C ALA A 629 -0.55 -6.27 59.30
N ALA A 630 0.61 -6.69 58.88
CA ALA A 630 0.66 -7.75 57.90
C ALA A 630 -0.26 -8.88 58.46
N GLU A 631 -1.22 -9.31 57.66
CA GLU A 631 -2.10 -10.42 58.02
C GLU A 631 -1.22 -11.49 58.68
N GLU A 632 -1.57 -11.89 59.89
CA GLU A 632 -0.91 -12.96 60.62
C GLU A 632 -1.07 -14.20 59.73
N GLU A 633 -0.06 -14.51 58.95
CA GLU A 633 0.03 -15.78 58.27
C GLU A 633 0.24 -16.84 59.36
N ASP A 634 -0.68 -17.78 59.39
CA ASP A 634 -0.73 -18.96 60.22
C ASP A 634 0.67 -19.61 60.34
N ASP A 635 1.27 -19.54 61.46
CA ASP A 635 2.65 -20.02 61.75
C ASP A 635 2.72 -21.54 61.91
N ASP A 636 1.59 -22.26 61.76
CA ASP A 636 1.45 -23.73 61.89
C ASP A 636 1.37 -24.45 60.52
N TYR A 637 2.03 -23.95 59.48
CA TYR A 637 2.09 -24.68 58.22
C TYR A 637 3.09 -25.86 58.31
N GLU A 638 2.61 -27.10 58.40
CA GLU A 638 3.40 -28.32 58.23
C GLU A 638 3.38 -28.73 56.73
N LEU A 639 4.57 -29.14 56.25
CA LEU A 639 4.70 -29.63 54.87
C LEU A 639 3.84 -30.89 54.70
N PRO A 640 2.89 -30.92 53.76
CA PRO A 640 1.96 -32.05 53.55
C PRO A 640 2.67 -33.32 53.06
N ARG A 641 3.94 -33.24 52.66
CA ARG A 641 4.80 -34.37 52.29
C ARG A 641 6.27 -33.95 52.27
N ASP A 642 7.17 -34.92 52.19
CA ASP A 642 8.59 -34.69 52.02
C ASP A 642 8.89 -34.00 50.69
N LEU A 643 9.83 -33.03 50.69
CA LEU A 643 10.27 -32.32 49.53
C LEU A 643 11.08 -33.21 48.58
N VAL A 644 10.84 -33.06 47.26
CA VAL A 644 11.55 -33.78 46.20
C VAL A 644 12.27 -32.75 45.33
N VAL A 645 13.46 -33.10 44.82
CA VAL A 645 14.18 -32.26 43.88
C VAL A 645 13.32 -31.94 42.65
N GLY A 646 13.14 -30.65 42.35
CA GLY A 646 12.26 -30.17 41.31
C GLY A 646 10.88 -29.71 41.79
N ASP A 647 10.56 -29.76 43.08
CA ASP A 647 9.34 -29.18 43.60
C ASP A 647 9.35 -27.66 43.50
N SER A 648 8.22 -27.07 43.06
CA SER A 648 7.96 -25.64 43.11
C SER A 648 7.55 -25.27 44.52
N VAL A 649 8.25 -24.33 45.11
CA VAL A 649 8.06 -23.90 46.50
C VAL A 649 8.03 -22.38 46.60
N LEU A 650 7.24 -21.89 47.52
CA LEU A 650 7.24 -20.48 47.87
C LEU A 650 8.11 -20.31 49.14
N VAL A 651 9.15 -19.54 49.06
CA VAL A 651 10.08 -19.26 50.16
C VAL A 651 9.80 -17.90 50.75
N LYS A 652 9.59 -17.82 52.06
CA LYS A 652 9.35 -16.56 52.78
C LYS A 652 10.56 -15.63 52.54
N ASP A 653 10.31 -14.43 52.11
CA ASP A 653 11.32 -13.38 51.77
C ASP A 653 12.07 -13.57 50.43
N LEU A 654 11.89 -14.69 49.70
CA LEU A 654 12.57 -14.93 48.43
C LEU A 654 11.61 -15.16 47.25
N GLY A 655 10.33 -15.43 47.53
CA GLY A 655 9.32 -15.71 46.51
C GLY A 655 9.37 -17.11 45.91
N PRO A 656 8.86 -17.32 44.68
CA PRO A 656 8.79 -18.64 44.05
C PRO A 656 10.18 -19.17 43.69
N ALA A 657 10.47 -20.44 44.13
CA ALA A 657 11.75 -21.09 43.90
C ALA A 657 11.53 -22.59 43.60
N MET A 658 12.55 -23.26 43.08
CA MET A 658 12.57 -24.72 42.87
C MET A 658 13.59 -25.39 43.76
N VAL A 659 13.22 -26.54 44.34
CA VAL A 659 14.11 -27.36 45.15
C VAL A 659 15.20 -27.96 44.27
N SER A 660 16.47 -27.65 44.58
CA SER A 660 17.67 -28.13 43.85
C SER A 660 18.34 -29.30 44.49
N GLU A 661 18.33 -29.42 45.82
CA GLU A 661 18.89 -30.57 46.62
C GLU A 661 17.95 -30.93 47.72
N LEU A 662 17.95 -32.24 48.13
CA LEU A 662 17.15 -32.72 49.25
C LEU A 662 17.59 -32.13 50.58
N PRO A 663 16.69 -32.05 51.60
CA PRO A 663 17.01 -31.44 52.88
C PRO A 663 18.16 -32.16 53.59
N LYS A 664 19.15 -31.37 54.05
CA LYS A 664 20.26 -31.83 54.95
C LYS A 664 20.32 -30.88 56.13
N ASN A 665 20.27 -31.49 57.34
CA ASN A 665 20.35 -30.76 58.63
C ASN A 665 19.31 -29.61 58.77
N GLY A 666 18.05 -29.85 58.35
CA GLY A 666 16.96 -28.89 58.47
C GLY A 666 16.99 -27.76 57.46
N LYS A 667 17.90 -27.78 56.44
CA LYS A 667 18.01 -26.78 55.36
C LYS A 667 17.89 -27.45 53.99
N VAL A 668 17.22 -26.77 53.09
CA VAL A 668 17.01 -27.18 51.68
C VAL A 668 17.67 -26.16 50.74
N GLU A 669 18.33 -26.65 49.71
CA GLU A 669 18.84 -25.77 48.64
C GLU A 669 17.75 -25.54 47.62
N VAL A 670 17.47 -24.26 47.38
CA VAL A 670 16.47 -23.81 46.41
C VAL A 670 17.07 -22.86 45.39
N THR A 671 16.56 -22.91 44.18
CA THR A 671 16.93 -22.00 43.11
C THR A 671 15.78 -21.05 42.80
N ALA A 672 15.97 -19.74 43.01
CA ALA A 672 15.05 -18.68 42.66
C ALA A 672 15.64 -17.87 41.50
N GLY A 673 15.15 -18.11 40.29
CA GLY A 673 15.72 -17.53 39.07
C GLY A 673 17.19 -17.95 38.82
N LEU A 674 18.14 -17.03 38.90
CA LEU A 674 19.59 -17.30 38.77
C LEU A 674 20.33 -17.51 40.10
N ILE A 675 19.63 -17.38 41.23
CA ILE A 675 20.24 -17.44 42.57
C ILE A 675 19.97 -18.79 43.20
N LYS A 676 21.04 -19.50 43.61
CA LYS A 676 20.96 -20.71 44.46
C LYS A 676 21.24 -20.30 45.88
N THR A 677 20.35 -20.70 46.80
CA THR A 677 20.53 -20.40 48.23
C THR A 677 19.99 -21.55 49.11
N ARG A 678 20.48 -21.66 50.36
CA ARG A 678 20.01 -22.63 51.32
C ARG A 678 19.08 -21.98 52.32
N VAL A 679 17.87 -22.52 52.46
CA VAL A 679 16.79 -21.97 53.29
C VAL A 679 16.31 -23.01 54.28
N ASP A 680 15.92 -22.60 55.48
CA ASP A 680 15.33 -23.46 56.49
C ASP A 680 13.96 -24.01 56.01
N ILE A 681 13.68 -25.30 56.29
CA ILE A 681 12.45 -25.99 55.87
C ILE A 681 11.19 -25.28 56.39
N GLY A 682 11.21 -24.67 57.58
CA GLY A 682 10.09 -23.92 58.16
C GLY A 682 9.73 -22.61 57.40
N ARG A 683 10.56 -22.19 56.46
CA ARG A 683 10.30 -20.99 55.62
C ARG A 683 9.77 -21.35 54.24
N ILE A 684 9.48 -22.63 53.97
CA ILE A 684 9.12 -23.12 52.63
C ILE A 684 7.68 -23.63 52.67
N ARG A 685 6.87 -23.16 51.70
CA ARG A 685 5.53 -23.71 51.46
C ARG A 685 5.51 -24.33 50.05
N LEU A 686 4.85 -25.49 49.89
CA LEU A 686 4.68 -26.15 48.59
C LEU A 686 3.69 -25.37 47.72
N ASP A 687 4.08 -25.04 46.44
CA ASP A 687 3.22 -24.38 45.44
C ASP A 687 2.43 -25.46 44.66
N ASP A 688 1.30 -25.91 45.26
CA ASP A 688 0.47 -27.00 44.69
C ASP A 688 -0.33 -26.59 43.45
N GLN A 689 -0.46 -25.27 43.12
CA GLN A 689 -1.23 -24.82 41.96
C GLN A 689 -0.58 -25.23 40.61
N LYS A 690 0.75 -25.21 40.53
CA LYS A 690 1.46 -25.67 39.31
C LYS A 690 1.49 -27.19 39.17
N ARG A 691 1.33 -27.95 40.25
CA ARG A 691 1.31 -29.42 40.19
C ARG A 691 -0.07 -29.95 39.80
N ALA A 692 -1.15 -29.29 40.21
CA ALA A 692 -2.50 -29.60 39.79
C ALA A 692 -2.66 -29.38 38.25
N GLN A 693 -2.07 -28.32 37.69
CA GLN A 693 -2.01 -28.09 36.25
C GLN A 693 -1.11 -29.11 35.50
N LYS A 694 0.04 -29.49 36.09
CA LYS A 694 0.92 -30.52 35.51
C LYS A 694 0.33 -31.93 35.61
N ALA A 695 -0.38 -32.27 36.70
CA ALA A 695 -1.08 -33.54 36.85
C ALA A 695 -2.28 -33.67 35.90
N GLN A 696 -3.08 -32.60 35.70
CA GLN A 696 -4.15 -32.59 34.73
C GLN A 696 -3.61 -32.71 33.28
N ASN A 697 -2.47 -32.09 32.97
CA ASN A 697 -1.83 -32.23 31.67
C ASN A 697 -1.16 -33.62 31.49
N ALA A 698 -0.72 -34.28 32.56
CA ALA A 698 -0.16 -35.64 32.51
C ALA A 698 -1.27 -36.72 32.38
N GLU A 699 -2.41 -36.56 33.07
CA GLU A 699 -3.59 -37.42 32.91
C GLU A 699 -4.18 -37.29 31.49
N ARG A 700 -4.32 -36.09 30.94
CA ARG A 700 -4.69 -35.87 29.53
C ARG A 700 -3.71 -36.51 28.56
N LYS A 701 -2.41 -36.59 28.90
CA LYS A 701 -1.39 -37.24 28.06
C LYS A 701 -1.40 -38.77 28.19
N GLN A 702 -1.84 -39.33 29.33
CA GLN A 702 -2.00 -40.77 29.52
C GLN A 702 -3.31 -41.31 28.93
N GLU A 703 -4.40 -40.57 28.97
CA GLU A 703 -5.64 -40.93 28.25
C GLU A 703 -5.44 -40.96 26.73
N ARG A 704 -4.62 -40.02 26.14
CA ARG A 704 -4.23 -40.06 24.73
C ARG A 704 -3.31 -41.22 24.35
N ARG A 705 -2.65 -41.89 25.30
CA ARG A 705 -1.81 -43.09 25.07
C ARG A 705 -2.55 -44.42 25.15
N ARG A 706 -3.78 -44.43 25.66
CA ARG A 706 -4.59 -45.67 25.79
C ARG A 706 -5.55 -45.94 24.62
N THR A 707 -5.67 -44.95 23.68
CA THR A 707 -6.52 -45.16 22.51
C THR A 707 -5.71 -44.88 21.23
N GLY A 708 -5.18 -45.93 20.64
CA GLY A 708 -4.75 -45.92 19.25
C GLY A 708 -3.25 -46.10 19.02
N GLY A 709 -2.89 -47.32 18.71
CA GLY A 709 -1.57 -47.68 18.21
C GLY A 709 -1.43 -47.45 16.71
N SER A 710 -0.19 -47.33 16.35
CA SER A 710 0.43 -47.73 15.08
C SER A 710 0.91 -46.62 14.15
N HIS A 711 2.25 -46.51 14.06
CA HIS A 711 3.16 -46.22 12.96
C HIS A 711 2.96 -44.89 12.17
N SER A 712 3.88 -44.06 11.91
CA SER A 712 5.35 -44.09 11.76
C SER A 712 5.92 -42.70 11.47
N SER A 713 7.21 -42.55 11.76
CA SER A 713 8.22 -41.65 11.23
C SER A 713 8.04 -40.12 11.31
N THR A 714 8.77 -39.65 12.22
CA THR A 714 9.52 -38.42 12.45
C THR A 714 9.89 -37.63 11.18
N PHE A 715 9.45 -36.37 11.12
CA PHE A 715 10.33 -35.25 10.78
C PHE A 715 9.84 -34.02 11.53
N GLN A 716 10.66 -33.57 12.49
CA GLN A 716 10.47 -32.27 13.14
C GLN A 716 11.06 -31.19 12.26
N THR A 717 10.23 -30.27 11.80
CA THR A 717 10.71 -28.95 11.44
C THR A 717 9.95 -27.95 12.31
N LYS A 718 10.68 -27.26 13.18
CA LYS A 718 10.18 -26.12 13.93
C LYS A 718 9.94 -24.97 12.97
N ALA A 719 8.69 -24.56 12.81
CA ALA A 719 8.35 -23.25 12.30
C ALA A 719 7.39 -22.62 13.30
N SER A 720 7.85 -21.62 14.01
CA SER A 720 7.05 -20.76 14.88
C SER A 720 6.28 -19.78 14.04
N GLY A 721 5.10 -20.19 13.54
CA GLY A 721 4.09 -19.33 12.95
C GLY A 721 2.81 -19.43 13.78
N ARG A 722 2.23 -18.33 14.20
CA ARG A 722 0.87 -18.30 14.76
C ARG A 722 -0.06 -18.92 13.72
N VAL A 723 -0.67 -20.05 14.05
CA VAL A 723 -1.69 -20.66 13.19
C VAL A 723 -2.94 -19.79 13.29
N GLU A 724 -3.35 -19.19 12.18
CA GLU A 724 -4.63 -18.48 12.11
C GLU A 724 -5.77 -19.49 12.23
N THR A 725 -6.64 -19.30 13.22
CA THR A 725 -7.79 -20.18 13.49
C THR A 725 -9.10 -19.62 12.92
N SER A 726 -9.04 -18.59 12.08
CA SER A 726 -10.20 -17.99 11.43
C SER A 726 -9.89 -17.56 10.00
N VAL A 727 -10.89 -17.69 9.11
CA VAL A 727 -10.84 -17.23 7.72
C VAL A 727 -11.99 -16.26 7.45
N ASP A 728 -11.66 -15.10 6.87
CA ASP A 728 -12.64 -14.07 6.51
C ASP A 728 -12.95 -14.12 5.00
N LEU A 729 -14.21 -14.38 4.66
CA LEU A 729 -14.70 -14.50 3.29
C LEU A 729 -15.59 -13.32 2.86
N ARG A 730 -15.70 -12.29 3.69
CA ARG A 730 -16.56 -11.13 3.39
C ARG A 730 -16.05 -10.37 2.17
N GLY A 731 -16.95 -9.98 1.29
CA GLY A 731 -16.63 -9.25 0.06
C GLY A 731 -16.18 -10.13 -1.11
N MET A 732 -16.04 -11.45 -0.93
CA MET A 732 -15.68 -12.38 -1.99
C MET A 732 -16.89 -12.86 -2.76
N THR A 733 -16.72 -13.25 -4.01
CA THR A 733 -17.71 -14.01 -4.78
C THR A 733 -17.86 -15.42 -4.21
N GLN A 734 -18.97 -16.14 -4.55
CA GLN A 734 -19.19 -17.50 -4.04
C GLN A 734 -18.05 -18.47 -4.44
N GLU A 735 -17.53 -18.33 -5.65
CA GLU A 735 -16.46 -19.20 -6.18
C GLU A 735 -15.13 -18.90 -5.48
N GLU A 736 -14.75 -17.64 -5.34
CA GLU A 736 -13.55 -17.22 -4.61
C GLU A 736 -13.58 -17.65 -3.15
N ALA A 737 -14.73 -17.50 -2.50
CA ALA A 737 -14.91 -17.90 -1.10
C ALA A 737 -14.73 -19.41 -0.89
N ILE A 738 -15.25 -20.24 -1.81
CA ILE A 738 -15.07 -21.69 -1.73
C ILE A 738 -13.62 -22.09 -1.99
N MET A 739 -12.94 -21.48 -2.95
CA MET A 739 -11.52 -21.74 -3.22
C MET A 739 -10.63 -21.34 -2.04
N THR A 740 -10.92 -20.21 -1.42
CA THR A 740 -10.19 -19.72 -0.24
C THR A 740 -10.43 -20.64 0.97
N LEU A 741 -11.67 -21.06 1.18
CA LEU A 741 -12.04 -21.98 2.25
C LEU A 741 -11.41 -23.38 2.08
N ASP A 742 -11.35 -23.89 0.86
CA ASP A 742 -10.71 -25.19 0.55
C ASP A 742 -9.20 -25.17 0.88
N ARG A 743 -8.50 -24.12 0.44
CA ARG A 743 -7.08 -23.92 0.78
C ARG A 743 -6.84 -23.77 2.28
N PHE A 744 -7.70 -23.02 2.96
CA PHE A 744 -7.59 -22.80 4.39
C PHE A 744 -7.84 -24.09 5.15
N LEU A 745 -8.82 -24.90 4.73
CA LEU A 745 -9.12 -26.21 5.32
C LEU A 745 -7.94 -27.18 5.16
N ASP A 746 -7.29 -27.23 4.00
CA ASP A 746 -6.08 -28.02 3.77
C ASP A 746 -4.93 -27.60 4.69
N LEU A 747 -4.80 -26.29 4.93
CA LEU A 747 -3.78 -25.75 5.82
C LEU A 747 -4.06 -26.15 7.28
N GLN A 748 -5.32 -26.04 7.74
CA GLN A 748 -5.71 -26.41 9.11
C GLN A 748 -5.50 -27.91 9.38
N LEU A 749 -5.79 -28.76 8.40
CA LEU A 749 -5.52 -30.21 8.49
C LEU A 749 -4.03 -30.51 8.62
N ARG A 750 -3.16 -29.79 7.88
CA ARG A 750 -1.70 -29.93 7.97
C ARG A 750 -1.15 -29.52 9.32
N TYR A 751 -1.75 -28.53 9.94
CA TYR A 751 -1.35 -28.03 11.27
C TYR A 751 -2.02 -28.77 12.43
N GLY A 752 -2.91 -29.71 12.15
CA GLY A 752 -3.61 -30.53 13.16
C GLY A 752 -4.55 -29.71 14.03
N VAL A 753 -5.21 -28.70 13.48
CA VAL A 753 -6.19 -27.86 14.16
C VAL A 753 -7.53 -28.59 14.20
N ASP A 754 -8.12 -28.77 15.37
CA ASP A 754 -9.38 -29.50 15.57
C ASP A 754 -10.61 -28.69 15.15
N SER A 755 -10.54 -27.34 15.20
CA SER A 755 -11.65 -26.46 14.82
C SER A 755 -11.18 -25.08 14.39
N PHE A 756 -11.91 -24.46 13.46
CA PHE A 756 -11.66 -23.11 12.98
C PHE A 756 -12.96 -22.38 12.68
N THR A 757 -12.85 -21.06 12.50
CA THR A 757 -13.98 -20.14 12.33
C THR A 757 -14.01 -19.58 10.90
N VAL A 758 -15.17 -19.62 10.26
CA VAL A 758 -15.40 -19.04 8.92
C VAL A 758 -16.31 -17.82 9.04
N ILE A 759 -15.81 -16.66 8.67
CA ILE A 759 -16.53 -15.38 8.74
C ILE A 759 -17.06 -15.05 7.33
N HIS A 760 -18.38 -15.13 7.13
CA HIS A 760 -19.03 -14.85 5.85
C HIS A 760 -19.98 -13.65 5.90
N GLY A 761 -20.18 -13.07 7.08
CA GLY A 761 -21.02 -11.89 7.28
C GLY A 761 -22.54 -12.17 7.26
N LYS A 762 -23.30 -11.17 7.71
CA LYS A 762 -24.79 -11.23 7.83
C LYS A 762 -25.55 -10.76 6.56
N GLY A 763 -24.85 -10.45 5.43
CA GLY A 763 -25.45 -9.86 4.21
C GLY A 763 -26.62 -10.67 3.60
N THR A 764 -26.69 -10.77 2.28
CA THR A 764 -27.80 -11.46 1.57
C THR A 764 -27.92 -12.97 1.87
N GLY A 765 -26.96 -13.54 2.61
CA GLY A 765 -26.89 -14.96 2.96
C GLY A 765 -26.39 -15.86 1.81
N ALA A 766 -25.96 -15.30 0.69
CA ALA A 766 -25.44 -16.06 -0.45
C ALA A 766 -24.14 -16.81 -0.11
N LEU A 767 -23.18 -16.14 0.54
CA LEU A 767 -21.94 -16.76 1.01
C LEU A 767 -22.19 -17.81 2.08
N ARG A 768 -23.10 -17.56 3.06
CA ARG A 768 -23.50 -18.53 4.07
C ARG A 768 -24.04 -19.82 3.46
N LYS A 769 -24.91 -19.70 2.43
CA LYS A 769 -25.46 -20.87 1.73
C LYS A 769 -24.37 -21.63 0.96
N ALA A 770 -23.45 -20.94 0.33
CA ALA A 770 -22.33 -21.54 -0.43
C ALA A 770 -21.38 -22.28 0.52
N VAL A 771 -20.94 -21.64 1.61
CA VAL A 771 -20.10 -22.22 2.66
C VAL A 771 -20.76 -23.46 3.27
N LYS A 772 -22.06 -23.38 3.64
CA LYS A 772 -22.79 -24.51 4.19
C LYS A 772 -22.79 -25.69 3.23
N ARG A 773 -23.16 -25.47 1.97
CA ARG A 773 -23.20 -26.53 0.93
C ARG A 773 -21.82 -27.18 0.72
N TYR A 774 -20.75 -26.38 0.74
CA TYR A 774 -19.39 -26.88 0.62
C TYR A 774 -18.99 -27.75 1.82
N LEU A 775 -19.26 -27.30 3.04
CA LEU A 775 -18.95 -28.02 4.28
C LEU A 775 -19.76 -29.32 4.43
N ASP A 776 -21.06 -29.30 4.05
CA ASP A 776 -21.93 -30.49 4.05
C ASP A 776 -21.40 -31.61 3.13
N ASN A 777 -20.77 -31.25 2.01
CA ASN A 777 -20.22 -32.18 1.03
C ASN A 777 -18.75 -32.56 1.24
N ASN A 778 -18.07 -31.98 2.23
CA ASN A 778 -16.63 -32.20 2.44
C ASN A 778 -16.38 -33.30 3.47
N LYS A 779 -15.83 -34.45 3.03
CA LYS A 779 -15.55 -35.61 3.88
C LYS A 779 -14.57 -35.37 5.04
N ARG A 780 -13.80 -34.29 5.00
CA ARG A 780 -12.78 -33.91 6.02
C ARG A 780 -13.39 -33.14 7.19
N VAL A 781 -14.61 -32.65 7.03
CA VAL A 781 -15.35 -31.93 8.07
C VAL A 781 -16.14 -32.93 8.93
N LYS A 782 -15.99 -32.83 10.25
CA LYS A 782 -16.71 -33.66 11.23
C LYS A 782 -18.09 -33.09 11.52
N SER A 783 -18.14 -31.77 11.75
CA SER A 783 -19.38 -31.03 11.99
C SER A 783 -19.16 -29.54 11.79
N HIS A 784 -20.24 -28.82 11.50
CA HIS A 784 -20.22 -27.36 11.50
C HIS A 784 -21.52 -26.83 12.12
N ARG A 785 -21.44 -25.63 12.72
CA ARG A 785 -22.58 -24.90 13.30
C ARG A 785 -22.42 -23.41 13.09
N LEU A 786 -23.52 -22.67 13.14
CA LEU A 786 -23.47 -21.22 13.22
C LEU A 786 -22.91 -20.77 14.57
N GLY A 787 -22.33 -19.57 14.60
CA GLY A 787 -21.85 -18.97 15.84
C GLY A 787 -22.98 -18.76 16.85
N ALA A 788 -22.67 -18.94 18.15
CA ALA A 788 -23.55 -18.61 19.25
C ALA A 788 -23.46 -17.10 19.59
N TYR A 789 -24.29 -16.64 20.53
CA TYR A 789 -24.24 -15.27 21.04
C TYR A 789 -22.83 -14.93 21.57
N GLY A 790 -22.20 -13.90 21.01
CA GLY A 790 -20.80 -13.52 21.30
C GLY A 790 -19.75 -14.15 20.37
N GLU A 791 -20.09 -15.13 19.51
CA GLU A 791 -19.20 -15.75 18.52
C GLU A 791 -19.40 -15.19 17.10
N GLY A 792 -20.27 -14.21 16.91
CA GLY A 792 -20.59 -13.58 15.61
C GLY A 792 -21.94 -14.04 15.00
N GLU A 793 -22.67 -14.90 15.71
CA GLU A 793 -24.05 -15.35 15.37
C GLU A 793 -24.20 -15.84 13.91
N ASP A 794 -25.23 -15.34 13.19
CA ASP A 794 -25.54 -15.70 11.81
C ASP A 794 -24.48 -15.27 10.76
N GLY A 795 -23.46 -14.48 11.17
CA GLY A 795 -22.37 -14.03 10.29
C GLY A 795 -21.17 -14.95 10.25
N VAL A 796 -21.17 -16.02 11.08
CA VAL A 796 -20.02 -16.89 11.32
C VAL A 796 -20.44 -18.35 11.34
N THR A 797 -19.59 -19.23 10.83
CA THR A 797 -19.73 -20.69 10.92
C THR A 797 -18.50 -21.29 11.58
N ILE A 798 -18.68 -22.05 12.64
CA ILE A 798 -17.61 -22.81 13.32
C ILE A 798 -17.56 -24.20 12.72
N VAL A 799 -16.38 -24.63 12.31
CA VAL A 799 -16.11 -25.89 11.61
C VAL A 799 -15.22 -26.76 12.48
N ASN A 800 -15.63 -27.99 12.73
CA ASN A 800 -14.82 -29.00 13.41
C ASN A 800 -14.33 -30.01 12.36
N LEU A 801 -13.05 -30.31 12.38
CA LEU A 801 -12.39 -31.27 11.48
C LEU A 801 -12.39 -32.68 12.08
N LYS A 802 -12.19 -33.66 11.20
CA LYS A 802 -12.13 -35.09 11.60
C LYS A 802 -10.76 -35.46 12.16
#